data_66ad6a9978fc812fafa9a6c1930dcf8e
#
_entry.id   66ad6a9978fc812fafa9a6c1930dcf8e
#
_cell.length_a   1.000
_cell.length_b   1.000
_cell.length_c   1.000
_cell.angle_alpha   90.00
_cell.angle_beta   90.00
_cell.angle_gamma   90.00
#
_symmetry.space_group_name_H-M   'P 1'
#
loop_
_entity.id
_entity.type
_entity.pdbx_description
1 polymer ?
#
loop_
_entity_poly.entity_id
_entity_poly.type
_entity_poly.pdbx_seq_one_letter_code
_entity_poly.pdbx_strand_id
1 'polypeptide(L)'
;MMTALTVAMTTQAADIDTLKSVALQNVEVVSIRATRKTPVAFTNMSKEQLKAVNHGKDIPFLLSLTPSITMTSDAGNGIGYTSLRVRGTDPSRINITANGVPMNDAESSTVFWVNMGDFASSVQSMQIQRGVGTSTNGAGAFGATLNMQTENIGTKPYFGIDLSGGSYYSHKETMRFGTGLINGHWGIQGRLSNIGSKGYLDRASTKLNSYFLQAGWFGDNTVVKFITFNGVEETYHAWNYTSKYEQQLYGRTYNSCGEYYDADGKTHYYDNQTDNYHQQNYQLIWNQRLNNELSFNAALHYTKGQGYYEEYKRKRTLFEYDLDKTMTWAKSDLVRQKKMDNDFYGAVASIVYDNKQNLQATIGGGWNKYEGDHFGLIKWVKSPVDVLMPDHKYYDDKTKKTDFNIYGKVTYDLLAGLSAYVDLQYRHVGIKMDGPTDEINWDTNQRIVYDMDKSFNFFNPKFGINYNINPNHKVYASYAIAHKEPTRNNFQNSLNAELDMPKAERLNDLEIGYKYQSKVFSAGANFYWMDYKDQFVLTGEIDKIGEAITRNLPKSYRLGVEVEAAVKPVDWFRWDVNATWSKNRVKDITVQLADNSVANLGDQPLAFSPDWIANNIFTFNYKGLKASIQSQYVSKQYLTNTGFKSYQTLDDNGQLTDVSMMLDGHFTTNIDLSYSFKLPKLGIKDATIGMTLYNLFSAKYDNNGWAAPRYDKVDGKVVATGWDTSDPYEAGFAPSAPFNMMGHLSINF
;
A
#
# COMPACT_ATOMS: atom_id res chain seq x y z
N MET A 1 41.96 -15.32 6.23
CA MET A 1 42.81 -15.29 5.04
C MET A 1 41.87 -15.13 3.83
N MET A 2 41.56 -13.88 3.47
CA MET A 2 40.71 -13.55 2.34
C MET A 2 41.62 -13.18 1.17
N THR A 3 41.66 -14.03 0.16
CA THR A 3 42.38 -13.77 -1.08
C THR A 3 41.49 -12.94 -1.97
N ALA A 4 41.85 -11.69 -2.18
CA ALA A 4 41.20 -10.79 -3.11
C ALA A 4 41.50 -11.25 -4.55
N LEU A 5 40.46 -11.63 -5.29
CA LEU A 5 40.54 -11.82 -6.75
C LEU A 5 40.40 -10.44 -7.42
N THR A 6 41.52 -9.81 -7.73
CA THR A 6 41.57 -8.64 -8.61
C THR A 6 41.55 -9.13 -10.06
N VAL A 7 40.36 -9.16 -10.67
CA VAL A 7 40.24 -9.28 -12.13
C VAL A 7 40.29 -7.87 -12.72
N ALA A 8 41.45 -7.49 -13.21
CA ALA A 8 41.58 -6.27 -14.03
C ALA A 8 40.99 -6.53 -15.41
N MET A 9 39.72 -6.13 -15.60
CA MET A 9 39.15 -6.02 -16.94
C MET A 9 39.49 -4.64 -17.51
N THR A 10 40.47 -4.60 -18.40
CA THR A 10 40.67 -3.47 -19.31
C THR A 10 39.58 -3.50 -20.37
N THR A 11 38.48 -2.81 -20.14
CA THR A 11 37.49 -2.58 -21.20
C THR A 11 37.84 -1.30 -21.93
N GLN A 12 38.21 -1.43 -23.23
CA GLN A 12 38.07 -0.30 -24.14
C GLN A 12 36.60 0.06 -24.21
N ALA A 13 36.27 1.26 -23.70
CA ALA A 13 34.93 1.83 -23.85
C ALA A 13 34.74 2.19 -25.34
N ALA A 14 34.04 1.36 -26.08
CA ALA A 14 33.45 1.79 -27.33
C ALA A 14 32.44 2.89 -27.04
N ASP A 15 32.45 3.98 -27.82
CA ASP A 15 31.41 5.02 -27.76
C ASP A 15 30.08 4.39 -28.19
N ILE A 16 29.31 3.95 -27.21
CA ILE A 16 28.01 3.33 -27.43
C ILE A 16 27.01 4.47 -27.50
N ASP A 17 26.12 4.36 -28.47
CA ASP A 17 25.00 5.29 -28.63
C ASP A 17 24.00 5.11 -27.47
N THR A 18 24.43 5.60 -26.29
CA THR A 18 23.62 5.61 -25.04
C THR A 18 22.34 6.42 -25.19
N LEU A 19 22.28 7.34 -26.18
CA LEU A 19 21.10 8.14 -26.48
C LEU A 19 19.95 7.28 -27.02
N LYS A 20 20.23 6.22 -27.80
CA LYS A 20 19.17 5.32 -28.32
C LYS A 20 18.57 4.43 -27.22
N SER A 21 19.39 3.86 -26.35
CA SER A 21 18.90 3.05 -25.23
C SER A 21 18.10 3.91 -24.22
N VAL A 22 18.55 5.12 -23.92
CA VAL A 22 17.81 6.09 -23.10
C VAL A 22 16.50 6.48 -23.77
N ALA A 23 16.46 6.65 -25.09
CA ALA A 23 15.23 6.98 -25.81
C ALA A 23 14.19 5.84 -25.76
N LEU A 24 14.62 4.55 -25.85
CA LEU A 24 13.72 3.40 -25.70
C LEU A 24 13.16 3.27 -24.29
N GLN A 25 13.99 3.51 -23.27
CA GLN A 25 13.54 3.54 -21.88
C GLN A 25 12.55 4.68 -21.62
N ASN A 26 12.74 5.85 -22.25
CA ASN A 26 11.79 6.95 -22.18
C ASN A 26 10.42 6.58 -22.82
N VAL A 27 10.39 5.76 -23.85
CA VAL A 27 9.16 5.26 -24.47
C VAL A 27 8.39 4.36 -23.50
N GLU A 28 9.06 3.48 -22.77
CA GLU A 28 8.46 2.66 -21.72
C GLU A 28 7.79 3.54 -20.65
N VAL A 29 8.49 4.57 -20.15
CA VAL A 29 7.97 5.50 -19.13
C VAL A 29 6.72 6.25 -19.61
N VAL A 30 6.75 6.73 -20.85
CA VAL A 30 5.63 7.51 -21.43
C VAL A 30 4.40 6.64 -21.63
N SER A 31 4.57 5.35 -21.97
CA SER A 31 3.43 4.47 -22.24
C SER A 31 2.57 4.17 -21.01
N ILE A 32 3.19 4.06 -19.83
CA ILE A 32 2.53 3.64 -18.58
C ILE A 32 2.25 4.80 -17.60
N ARG A 33 2.75 6.02 -17.83
CA ARG A 33 2.66 7.15 -16.90
C ARG A 33 1.90 8.34 -17.45
N ALA A 34 1.34 9.12 -16.54
CA ALA A 34 0.82 10.43 -16.86
C ALA A 34 1.96 11.39 -17.24
N THR A 35 1.74 12.18 -18.28
CA THR A 35 2.65 13.20 -18.77
C THR A 35 2.06 14.60 -18.58
N ARG A 36 2.80 15.64 -18.98
CA ARG A 36 2.26 16.99 -18.97
C ARG A 36 1.00 17.16 -19.85
N LYS A 37 0.79 16.30 -20.86
CA LYS A 37 -0.41 16.33 -21.71
C LYS A 37 -1.58 15.52 -21.12
N THR A 38 -1.35 14.73 -20.06
CA THR A 38 -2.40 13.95 -19.40
C THR A 38 -3.15 14.83 -18.40
N PRO A 39 -4.50 14.95 -18.50
CA PRO A 39 -5.29 15.82 -17.64
C PRO A 39 -5.65 15.13 -16.31
N VAL A 40 -4.66 14.77 -15.51
CA VAL A 40 -4.82 14.12 -14.19
C VAL A 40 -3.90 14.76 -13.17
N ALA A 41 -4.28 14.68 -11.90
CA ALA A 41 -3.42 15.08 -10.78
C ALA A 41 -2.36 14.00 -10.51
N PHE A 42 -1.08 14.34 -10.58
CA PHE A 42 0.01 13.41 -10.26
C PHE A 42 1.21 14.11 -9.63
N THR A 43 1.96 13.32 -8.88
CA THR A 43 3.24 13.71 -8.27
C THR A 43 4.30 12.68 -8.64
N ASN A 44 5.50 13.15 -9.03
CA ASN A 44 6.65 12.28 -9.31
C ASN A 44 7.66 12.39 -8.18
N MET A 45 8.26 11.26 -7.81
CA MET A 45 9.44 11.19 -6.95
C MET A 45 10.60 10.58 -7.73
N SER A 46 11.72 11.31 -7.79
CA SER A 46 12.94 10.83 -8.44
C SER A 46 13.74 9.89 -7.53
N LYS A 47 14.72 9.18 -8.12
CA LYS A 47 15.66 8.34 -7.37
C LYS A 47 16.36 9.09 -6.24
N GLU A 48 16.79 10.34 -6.50
CA GLU A 48 17.48 11.18 -5.53
C GLU A 48 16.56 11.54 -4.35
N GLN A 49 15.29 11.82 -4.63
CA GLN A 49 14.29 12.09 -3.58
C GLN A 49 14.01 10.83 -2.76
N LEU A 50 13.83 9.68 -3.41
CA LEU A 50 13.65 8.39 -2.73
C LEU A 50 14.85 8.03 -1.87
N LYS A 51 16.08 8.13 -2.41
CA LYS A 51 17.32 7.83 -1.69
C LYS A 51 17.47 8.72 -0.43
N ALA A 52 17.02 9.97 -0.50
CA ALA A 52 17.12 10.92 0.60
C ALA A 52 16.24 10.58 1.82
N VAL A 53 15.26 9.69 1.69
CA VAL A 53 14.31 9.33 2.76
C VAL A 53 14.27 7.82 3.04
N ASN A 54 14.93 7.00 2.21
CA ASN A 54 14.90 5.53 2.31
C ASN A 54 15.98 5.01 3.28
N HIS A 55 15.75 5.19 4.57
CA HIS A 55 16.67 4.76 5.65
C HIS A 55 16.16 3.53 6.41
N GLY A 56 15.17 2.78 5.87
CA GLY A 56 14.65 1.53 6.44
C GLY A 56 13.15 1.49 6.65
N LYS A 57 12.43 2.63 6.54
CA LYS A 57 10.96 2.63 6.56
C LYS A 57 10.39 2.15 5.24
N ASP A 58 9.20 1.57 5.29
CA ASP A 58 8.49 1.05 4.13
C ASP A 58 8.01 2.15 3.18
N ILE A 59 7.69 1.77 1.94
CA ILE A 59 7.29 2.69 0.86
C ILE A 59 6.16 3.64 1.26
N PRO A 60 5.08 3.26 1.99
CA PRO A 60 4.08 4.21 2.46
C PRO A 60 4.66 5.42 3.18
N PHE A 61 5.65 5.21 4.03
CA PHE A 61 6.28 6.27 4.82
C PHE A 61 7.22 7.16 3.98
N LEU A 62 7.80 6.62 2.89
CA LEU A 62 8.59 7.41 1.94
C LEU A 62 7.71 8.41 1.15
N LEU A 63 6.42 8.11 1.02
CA LEU A 63 5.42 8.90 0.29
C LEU A 63 4.64 9.87 1.18
N SER A 64 4.88 9.88 2.49
CA SER A 64 4.09 10.59 3.51
C SER A 64 3.87 12.08 3.24
N LEU A 65 4.84 12.75 2.62
CA LEU A 65 4.80 14.20 2.36
C LEU A 65 4.18 14.57 1.00
N THR A 66 3.65 13.60 0.26
CA THR A 66 2.89 13.88 -0.96
C THR A 66 1.45 14.30 -0.63
N PRO A 67 0.80 15.11 -1.47
CA PRO A 67 -0.56 15.58 -1.17
C PRO A 67 -1.56 14.45 -0.93
N SER A 68 -2.46 14.63 0.03
CA SER A 68 -3.61 13.74 0.32
C SER A 68 -3.25 12.34 0.81
N ILE A 69 -2.03 12.10 1.33
CA ILE A 69 -1.60 10.79 1.82
C ILE A 69 -1.63 10.72 3.35
N THR A 70 -2.19 9.63 3.87
CA THR A 70 -2.03 9.18 5.24
C THR A 70 -1.46 7.77 5.26
N MET A 71 -0.75 7.39 6.33
CA MET A 71 -0.09 6.10 6.47
C MET A 71 -0.48 5.44 7.78
N THR A 72 -0.39 4.10 7.80
CA THR A 72 -0.57 3.29 9.02
C THR A 72 0.63 2.39 9.25
N SER A 73 0.85 1.99 10.51
CA SER A 73 1.90 1.04 10.91
C SER A 73 1.45 0.29 12.17
N ASP A 74 1.33 -1.02 12.08
CA ASP A 74 0.94 -1.87 13.21
C ASP A 74 2.02 -1.89 14.29
N ALA A 75 3.28 -1.99 13.90
CA ALA A 75 4.42 -1.91 14.82
C ALA A 75 4.71 -0.47 15.32
N GLY A 76 4.03 0.54 14.80
CA GLY A 76 4.07 1.95 15.22
C GLY A 76 5.28 2.75 14.73
N ASN A 77 6.31 2.14 14.15
CA ASN A 77 7.56 2.81 13.74
C ASN A 77 7.78 2.91 12.23
N GLY A 78 6.83 2.41 11.42
CA GLY A 78 6.87 2.49 9.95
C GLY A 78 7.70 1.39 9.27
N ILE A 79 7.96 0.29 9.95
CA ILE A 79 8.63 -0.92 9.44
C ILE A 79 7.73 -2.12 9.74
N GLY A 80 7.50 -2.99 8.76
CA GLY A 80 6.67 -4.17 8.89
C GLY A 80 5.31 -4.01 8.22
N TYR A 81 4.22 -4.31 8.91
CA TYR A 81 2.87 -4.10 8.39
C TYR A 81 2.55 -2.61 8.34
N THR A 82 2.57 -2.08 7.14
CA THR A 82 2.30 -0.66 6.85
C THR A 82 1.31 -0.54 5.68
N SER A 83 0.60 0.58 5.63
CA SER A 83 -0.37 0.85 4.58
C SER A 83 -0.43 2.35 4.27
N LEU A 84 -1.04 2.70 3.15
CA LEU A 84 -1.29 4.10 2.77
C LEU A 84 -2.71 4.29 2.23
N ARG A 85 -3.26 5.48 2.46
CA ARG A 85 -4.52 5.95 1.88
C ARG A 85 -4.26 7.22 1.08
N VAL A 86 -4.93 7.35 -0.05
CA VAL A 86 -4.88 8.55 -0.90
C VAL A 86 -6.27 9.16 -0.93
N ARG A 87 -6.42 10.45 -0.56
CA ARG A 87 -7.74 11.11 -0.41
C ARG A 87 -8.69 10.34 0.51
N GLY A 88 -8.14 9.63 1.51
CA GLY A 88 -8.90 8.76 2.41
C GLY A 88 -9.46 7.48 1.77
N THR A 89 -9.12 7.16 0.51
CA THR A 89 -9.54 5.89 -0.10
C THR A 89 -8.81 4.72 0.53
N ASP A 90 -9.49 3.59 0.64
CA ASP A 90 -8.95 2.37 1.19
C ASP A 90 -7.81 1.82 0.31
N PRO A 91 -6.77 1.15 0.90
CA PRO A 91 -5.65 0.57 0.15
C PRO A 91 -6.06 -0.37 -0.99
N SER A 92 -7.17 -1.11 -0.84
CA SER A 92 -7.70 -1.98 -1.89
C SER A 92 -8.18 -1.25 -3.15
N ARG A 93 -8.29 0.08 -3.10
CA ARG A 93 -8.64 0.96 -4.23
C ARG A 93 -7.44 1.69 -4.83
N ILE A 94 -6.24 1.36 -4.36
CA ILE A 94 -4.99 1.94 -4.86
C ILE A 94 -4.30 0.90 -5.72
N ASN A 95 -4.25 1.17 -7.03
CA ASN A 95 -3.55 0.32 -7.96
C ASN A 95 -2.03 0.56 -7.89
N ILE A 96 -1.25 -0.50 -7.80
CA ILE A 96 0.21 -0.43 -7.66
C ILE A 96 0.84 -1.26 -8.77
N THR A 97 1.79 -0.66 -9.50
CA THR A 97 2.50 -1.34 -10.58
C THR A 97 4.01 -1.16 -10.45
N ALA A 98 4.75 -2.19 -10.85
CA ALA A 98 6.19 -2.14 -11.07
C ALA A 98 6.48 -2.41 -12.54
N ASN A 99 7.03 -1.44 -13.27
CA ASN A 99 7.28 -1.51 -14.72
C ASN A 99 6.00 -1.81 -15.55
N GLY A 100 4.83 -1.38 -15.09
CA GLY A 100 3.53 -1.64 -15.72
C GLY A 100 2.90 -3.00 -15.37
N VAL A 101 3.61 -3.87 -14.63
CA VAL A 101 3.10 -5.15 -14.12
C VAL A 101 2.32 -4.88 -12.84
N PRO A 102 1.10 -5.43 -12.67
CA PRO A 102 0.32 -5.31 -11.43
C PRO A 102 1.03 -5.95 -10.24
N MET A 103 1.02 -5.27 -9.10
CA MET A 103 1.64 -5.73 -7.84
C MET A 103 0.62 -6.01 -6.75
N ASN A 104 -0.63 -5.55 -6.91
CA ASN A 104 -1.68 -5.84 -5.94
C ASN A 104 -1.96 -7.34 -5.90
N ASP A 105 -2.10 -7.87 -4.70
CA ASP A 105 -2.64 -9.21 -4.49
C ASP A 105 -4.02 -9.34 -5.13
N ALA A 106 -4.28 -10.45 -5.80
CA ALA A 106 -5.46 -10.59 -6.64
C ALA A 106 -6.76 -10.77 -5.83
N GLU A 107 -6.68 -11.28 -4.60
CA GLU A 107 -7.82 -11.53 -3.72
C GLU A 107 -8.20 -10.31 -2.89
N SER A 108 -7.23 -9.70 -2.19
CA SER A 108 -7.43 -8.54 -1.33
C SER A 108 -7.43 -7.20 -2.09
N SER A 109 -6.88 -7.18 -3.30
CA SER A 109 -6.63 -5.96 -4.09
C SER A 109 -5.68 -4.96 -3.40
N THR A 110 -4.87 -5.39 -2.42
CA THR A 110 -3.89 -4.56 -1.71
C THR A 110 -2.45 -4.97 -2.04
N VAL A 111 -1.48 -4.19 -1.62
CA VAL A 111 -0.07 -4.59 -1.59
C VAL A 111 0.36 -4.69 -0.13
N PHE A 112 0.88 -5.85 0.26
CA PHE A 112 1.54 -6.05 1.54
C PHE A 112 3.00 -5.61 1.41
N TRP A 113 3.31 -4.42 1.95
CA TRP A 113 4.62 -3.78 1.78
C TRP A 113 5.77 -4.54 2.43
N VAL A 114 5.47 -5.36 3.43
CA VAL A 114 6.42 -6.32 4.05
C VAL A 114 7.03 -7.26 3.01
N ASN A 115 6.27 -7.63 1.97
CA ASN A 115 6.72 -8.49 0.87
C ASN A 115 7.60 -7.76 -0.15
N MET A 116 7.78 -6.44 0.02
CA MET A 116 8.58 -5.58 -0.85
C MET A 116 9.72 -4.89 -0.07
N GLY A 117 10.34 -5.60 0.86
CA GLY A 117 11.42 -5.08 1.71
C GLY A 117 12.51 -4.38 0.89
N ASP A 118 12.79 -3.12 1.20
CA ASP A 118 13.75 -2.26 0.51
C ASP A 118 13.60 -2.17 -1.03
N PHE A 119 12.41 -2.45 -1.58
CA PHE A 119 12.20 -2.35 -3.03
C PHE A 119 12.48 -0.94 -3.56
N ALA A 120 12.24 0.10 -2.75
CA ALA A 120 12.54 1.49 -3.08
C ALA A 120 14.03 1.73 -3.45
N SER A 121 14.97 0.93 -2.93
CA SER A 121 16.39 0.98 -3.31
C SER A 121 16.69 0.48 -4.72
N SER A 122 15.72 -0.17 -5.37
CA SER A 122 15.81 -0.64 -6.77
C SER A 122 14.94 0.19 -7.72
N VAL A 123 14.34 1.28 -7.24
CA VAL A 123 13.40 2.11 -8.00
C VAL A 123 14.07 3.37 -8.50
N GLN A 124 13.96 3.62 -9.82
CA GLN A 124 14.42 4.85 -10.48
C GLN A 124 13.51 6.03 -10.20
N SER A 125 12.20 5.78 -10.15
CA SER A 125 11.21 6.82 -9.89
C SER A 125 9.85 6.21 -9.55
N MET A 126 9.06 6.96 -8.77
CA MET A 126 7.66 6.66 -8.49
C MET A 126 6.78 7.79 -9.01
N GLN A 127 5.59 7.43 -9.51
CA GLN A 127 4.57 8.40 -9.85
C GLN A 127 3.27 8.01 -9.16
N ILE A 128 2.72 8.95 -8.39
CA ILE A 128 1.42 8.79 -7.74
C ILE A 128 0.41 9.59 -8.57
N GLN A 129 -0.56 8.90 -9.17
CA GLN A 129 -1.72 9.51 -9.81
C GLN A 129 -2.89 9.44 -8.81
N ARG A 130 -3.52 10.58 -8.54
CA ARG A 130 -4.67 10.67 -7.64
C ARG A 130 -5.96 10.66 -8.47
N GLY A 131 -7.02 10.03 -7.96
CA GLY A 131 -8.24 9.75 -8.70
C GLY A 131 -8.12 8.53 -9.63
N VAL A 132 -9.00 8.39 -10.60
CA VAL A 132 -9.11 7.21 -11.47
C VAL A 132 -7.82 6.93 -12.27
N GLY A 133 -7.07 7.94 -12.66
CA GLY A 133 -5.86 7.77 -13.46
C GLY A 133 -6.14 7.28 -14.89
N THR A 134 -5.08 6.87 -15.61
CA THR A 134 -5.14 6.40 -16.99
C THR A 134 -5.25 4.88 -17.08
N SER A 135 -5.85 4.35 -18.16
CA SER A 135 -5.99 2.90 -18.39
C SER A 135 -4.64 2.19 -18.62
N THR A 136 -3.60 2.94 -18.97
CA THR A 136 -2.22 2.42 -19.07
C THR A 136 -1.64 1.98 -17.71
N ASN A 137 -2.26 2.38 -16.60
CA ASN A 137 -1.92 1.89 -15.27
C ASN A 137 -2.37 0.44 -15.03
N GLY A 138 -3.11 -0.16 -15.95
CA GLY A 138 -3.65 -1.50 -15.83
C GLY A 138 -5.11 -1.54 -15.40
N ALA A 139 -5.57 -2.74 -15.15
CA ALA A 139 -6.98 -3.03 -14.87
C ALA A 139 -7.48 -2.45 -13.55
N GLY A 140 -6.62 -2.34 -12.54
CA GLY A 140 -6.97 -1.92 -11.18
C GLY A 140 -7.05 -0.40 -10.94
N ALA A 141 -6.85 0.45 -11.96
CA ALA A 141 -6.90 1.91 -11.78
C ALA A 141 -8.31 2.37 -11.36
N PHE A 142 -8.45 2.78 -10.08
CA PHE A 142 -9.73 3.15 -9.48
C PHE A 142 -9.63 4.43 -8.62
N GLY A 143 -9.17 4.36 -7.37
CA GLY A 143 -9.11 5.53 -6.46
C GLY A 143 -7.79 6.30 -6.52
N ALA A 144 -6.71 5.61 -6.79
CA ALA A 144 -5.37 6.17 -7.04
C ALA A 144 -4.48 5.12 -7.72
N THR A 145 -3.34 5.55 -8.25
CA THR A 145 -2.32 4.63 -8.80
C THR A 145 -0.92 5.04 -8.37
N LEU A 146 -0.12 4.08 -7.91
CA LEU A 146 1.32 4.22 -7.69
C LEU A 146 2.08 3.42 -8.76
N ASN A 147 2.75 4.13 -9.65
CA ASN A 147 3.62 3.54 -10.68
C ASN A 147 5.08 3.60 -10.23
N MET A 148 5.69 2.44 -10.03
CA MET A 148 7.10 2.30 -9.74
C MET A 148 7.85 1.86 -10.99
N GLN A 149 8.97 2.50 -11.27
CA GLN A 149 9.88 2.08 -12.32
C GLN A 149 11.21 1.68 -11.72
N THR A 150 11.68 0.48 -12.03
CA THR A 150 12.97 -0.03 -11.57
C THR A 150 14.12 0.73 -12.22
N GLU A 151 15.27 0.69 -11.57
CA GLU A 151 16.48 1.34 -12.06
C GLU A 151 16.90 0.77 -13.44
N ASN A 152 17.42 1.65 -14.26
CA ASN A 152 18.03 1.25 -15.53
C ASN A 152 19.46 0.75 -15.31
N ILE A 153 19.89 -0.22 -16.09
CA ILE A 153 21.27 -0.69 -16.06
C ILE A 153 22.17 0.44 -16.54
N GLY A 154 23.11 0.84 -15.67
CA GLY A 154 24.07 1.89 -15.98
C GLY A 154 25.12 1.47 -17.00
N THR A 155 25.78 2.46 -17.64
CA THR A 155 26.85 2.19 -18.62
C THR A 155 28.18 1.79 -17.97
N LYS A 156 28.40 2.15 -16.70
CA LYS A 156 29.65 1.89 -15.96
C LYS A 156 29.42 0.91 -14.81
N PRO A 157 30.41 0.08 -14.49
CA PRO A 157 30.31 -0.78 -13.32
C PRO A 157 30.27 0.06 -12.04
N TYR A 158 29.54 -0.46 -11.06
CA TYR A 158 29.45 0.15 -9.74
C TYR A 158 29.27 -0.93 -8.65
N PHE A 159 29.66 -0.55 -7.44
CA PHE A 159 29.35 -1.25 -6.21
C PHE A 159 28.98 -0.24 -5.15
N GLY A 160 27.98 -0.54 -4.33
CA GLY A 160 27.53 0.35 -3.29
C GLY A 160 27.04 -0.40 -2.06
N ILE A 161 27.20 0.24 -0.89
CA ILE A 161 26.74 -0.26 0.40
C ILE A 161 25.95 0.87 1.06
N ASP A 162 24.74 0.57 1.53
CA ASP A 162 23.92 1.48 2.33
C ASP A 162 23.62 0.80 3.66
N LEU A 163 23.94 1.45 4.77
CA LEU A 163 23.74 0.98 6.13
C LEU A 163 22.91 2.00 6.90
N SER A 164 21.95 1.52 7.68
CA SER A 164 21.22 2.37 8.60
C SER A 164 21.00 1.65 9.93
N GLY A 165 20.92 2.40 11.03
CA GLY A 165 20.66 1.86 12.36
C GLY A 165 20.09 2.93 13.30
N GLY A 166 19.19 2.51 14.20
CA GLY A 166 18.55 3.49 15.08
C GLY A 166 17.64 2.92 16.16
N SER A 167 16.65 3.70 16.52
CA SER A 167 15.69 3.38 17.60
C SER A 167 14.98 2.05 17.35
N TYR A 168 14.56 1.40 18.41
CA TYR A 168 13.87 0.09 18.41
C TYR A 168 14.69 -1.03 17.77
N TYR A 169 16.03 -0.95 17.86
CA TYR A 169 16.96 -1.86 17.19
C TYR A 169 16.71 -1.96 15.68
N SER A 170 16.13 -0.90 15.10
CA SER A 170 15.90 -0.87 13.67
C SER A 170 17.22 -0.75 12.93
N HIS A 171 17.37 -1.54 11.87
CA HIS A 171 18.55 -1.54 11.01
C HIS A 171 18.17 -1.87 9.57
N LYS A 172 19.03 -1.46 8.66
CA LYS A 172 18.97 -1.79 7.24
C LYS A 172 20.38 -1.95 6.71
N GLU A 173 20.65 -3.04 6.02
CA GLU A 173 21.87 -3.31 5.29
C GLU A 173 21.51 -3.58 3.84
N THR A 174 22.07 -2.80 2.90
CA THR A 174 21.83 -2.95 1.47
C THR A 174 23.14 -2.96 0.72
N MET A 175 23.33 -3.96 -0.12
CA MET A 175 24.44 -4.08 -1.06
C MET A 175 23.91 -3.97 -2.47
N ARG A 176 24.52 -3.11 -3.30
CA ARG A 176 24.14 -2.87 -4.71
C ARG A 176 25.35 -3.04 -5.60
N PHE A 177 25.15 -3.66 -6.76
CA PHE A 177 26.19 -3.87 -7.74
C PHE A 177 25.65 -3.82 -9.17
N GLY A 178 26.54 -3.50 -10.11
CA GLY A 178 26.23 -3.54 -11.53
C GLY A 178 27.49 -3.66 -12.37
N THR A 179 27.39 -4.38 -13.48
CA THR A 179 28.51 -4.61 -14.42
C THR A 179 28.77 -3.43 -15.32
N GLY A 180 27.82 -2.49 -15.44
CA GLY A 180 27.75 -1.59 -16.57
C GLY A 180 27.35 -2.37 -17.84
N LEU A 181 27.47 -1.73 -19.01
CA LEU A 181 27.23 -2.39 -20.29
C LEU A 181 28.50 -3.12 -20.78
N ILE A 182 28.40 -4.44 -20.90
CA ILE A 182 29.42 -5.31 -21.44
C ILE A 182 29.24 -5.34 -22.97
N ASN A 183 30.31 -5.06 -23.72
CA ASN A 183 30.30 -4.94 -25.20
C ASN A 183 29.20 -4.01 -25.72
N GLY A 184 28.74 -3.07 -24.87
CA GLY A 184 27.74 -2.11 -25.25
C GLY A 184 26.29 -2.58 -25.26
N HIS A 185 26.04 -3.84 -25.03
CA HIS A 185 24.74 -4.45 -25.21
C HIS A 185 24.21 -5.13 -23.95
N TRP A 186 25.04 -5.80 -23.17
CA TRP A 186 24.60 -6.60 -22.03
C TRP A 186 24.92 -5.93 -20.71
N GLY A 187 24.04 -6.06 -19.77
CA GLY A 187 24.32 -5.62 -18.41
C GLY A 187 23.57 -6.42 -17.37
N ILE A 188 24.15 -6.50 -16.19
CA ILE A 188 23.54 -7.11 -15.01
C ILE A 188 23.68 -6.14 -13.85
N GLN A 189 22.65 -6.01 -13.06
CA GLN A 189 22.70 -5.29 -11.79
C GLN A 189 21.86 -6.00 -10.74
N GLY A 190 22.19 -5.77 -9.48
CA GLY A 190 21.46 -6.39 -8.38
C GLY A 190 21.59 -5.64 -7.06
N ARG A 191 20.73 -6.05 -6.15
CA ARG A 191 20.68 -5.59 -4.77
C ARG A 191 20.38 -6.78 -3.85
N LEU A 192 21.05 -6.79 -2.69
CA LEU A 192 20.71 -7.66 -1.55
C LEU A 192 20.39 -6.75 -0.37
N SER A 193 19.33 -7.03 0.37
CA SER A 193 18.94 -6.20 1.51
C SER A 193 18.42 -7.03 2.66
N ASN A 194 18.73 -6.56 3.87
CA ASN A 194 18.16 -7.00 5.13
C ASN A 194 17.60 -5.78 5.87
N ILE A 195 16.40 -5.90 6.43
CA ILE A 195 15.80 -4.92 7.32
C ILE A 195 15.30 -5.65 8.56
N GLY A 196 15.62 -5.11 9.73
CA GLY A 196 15.11 -5.62 10.99
C GLY A 196 14.67 -4.50 11.93
N SER A 197 13.73 -4.81 12.81
CA SER A 197 13.27 -3.93 13.89
C SER A 197 12.61 -4.73 15.00
N LYS A 198 12.62 -4.21 16.23
CA LYS A 198 11.79 -4.75 17.33
C LYS A 198 10.40 -4.10 17.41
N GLY A 199 10.14 -3.07 16.54
CA GLY A 199 8.91 -2.29 16.61
C GLY A 199 8.87 -1.33 17.80
N TYR A 200 7.93 -0.40 17.78
CA TYR A 200 7.62 0.46 18.93
C TYR A 200 6.72 -0.26 19.93
N LEU A 201 5.78 -1.07 19.46
CA LEU A 201 4.94 -1.91 20.32
C LEU A 201 5.73 -3.12 20.84
N ASP A 202 5.34 -3.61 21.99
CA ASP A 202 5.97 -4.76 22.63
C ASP A 202 5.90 -5.99 21.70
N ARG A 203 7.04 -6.67 21.51
CA ARG A 203 7.18 -7.86 20.66
C ARG A 203 6.92 -7.65 19.15
N ALA A 204 6.52 -6.49 18.68
CA ALA A 204 6.19 -6.22 17.27
C ALA A 204 7.44 -6.24 16.35
N SER A 205 8.19 -7.34 16.41
CA SER A 205 9.42 -7.51 15.65
C SER A 205 9.16 -7.77 14.17
N THR A 206 10.07 -7.29 13.35
CA THR A 206 10.03 -7.46 11.88
C THR A 206 11.41 -7.86 11.40
N LYS A 207 11.48 -8.87 10.51
CA LYS A 207 12.69 -9.31 9.80
C LYS A 207 12.34 -9.47 8.33
N LEU A 208 12.95 -8.66 7.46
CA LEU A 208 12.72 -8.66 6.03
C LEU A 208 14.02 -8.92 5.29
N ASN A 209 14.05 -9.98 4.47
CA ASN A 209 15.16 -10.26 3.59
C ASN A 209 14.68 -10.14 2.14
N SER A 210 15.47 -9.49 1.30
CA SER A 210 15.09 -9.32 -0.10
C SER A 210 16.29 -9.26 -1.03
N TYR A 211 16.07 -9.68 -2.27
CA TYR A 211 16.97 -9.38 -3.36
C TYR A 211 16.22 -8.76 -4.54
N PHE A 212 16.98 -8.11 -5.40
CA PHE A 212 16.58 -7.66 -6.73
C PHE A 212 17.71 -7.98 -7.69
N LEU A 213 17.39 -8.60 -8.81
CA LEU A 213 18.34 -8.91 -9.88
C LEU A 213 17.71 -8.55 -11.22
N GLN A 214 18.46 -7.84 -12.03
CA GLN A 214 18.07 -7.46 -13.40
C GLN A 214 19.20 -7.77 -14.36
N ALA A 215 18.88 -8.48 -15.45
CA ALA A 215 19.73 -8.64 -16.62
C ALA A 215 19.05 -7.96 -17.81
N GLY A 216 19.82 -7.30 -18.67
CA GLY A 216 19.28 -6.59 -19.83
C GLY A 216 20.14 -6.73 -21.07
N TRP A 217 19.47 -6.76 -22.21
CA TRP A 217 20.08 -6.63 -23.53
C TRP A 217 19.56 -5.36 -24.21
N PHE A 218 20.47 -4.58 -24.77
CA PHE A 218 20.22 -3.27 -25.36
C PHE A 218 20.74 -3.24 -26.79
N GLY A 219 19.84 -3.27 -27.76
CA GLY A 219 20.13 -3.06 -29.18
C GLY A 219 19.74 -1.64 -29.61
N ASP A 220 19.88 -1.36 -30.91
CA ASP A 220 19.55 -0.04 -31.46
C ASP A 220 18.06 0.35 -31.32
N ASN A 221 17.18 -0.62 -31.50
CA ASN A 221 15.73 -0.40 -31.46
C ASN A 221 15.01 -1.34 -30.49
N THR A 222 15.75 -2.18 -29.78
CA THR A 222 15.17 -3.22 -28.92
C THR A 222 15.83 -3.21 -27.55
N VAL A 223 15.02 -3.31 -26.51
CA VAL A 223 15.47 -3.57 -25.14
C VAL A 223 14.73 -4.79 -24.62
N VAL A 224 15.46 -5.77 -24.11
CA VAL A 224 14.90 -6.92 -23.39
C VAL A 224 15.47 -6.94 -22.00
N LYS A 225 14.63 -6.99 -20.99
CA LYS A 225 15.03 -7.06 -19.58
C LYS A 225 14.39 -8.26 -18.91
N PHE A 226 15.17 -9.03 -18.19
CA PHE A 226 14.69 -10.00 -17.22
C PHE A 226 14.92 -9.45 -15.81
N ILE A 227 13.88 -9.42 -15.01
CA ILE A 227 13.91 -8.90 -13.65
C ILE A 227 13.36 -9.98 -12.73
N THR A 228 14.06 -10.23 -11.62
CA THR A 228 13.54 -11.05 -10.52
C THR A 228 13.81 -10.37 -9.19
N PHE A 229 12.85 -10.44 -8.31
CA PHE A 229 12.97 -9.92 -6.94
C PHE A 229 12.07 -10.69 -5.99
N ASN A 230 12.46 -10.69 -4.73
CA ASN A 230 11.70 -11.36 -3.69
C ASN A 230 11.53 -10.51 -2.44
N GLY A 231 10.61 -10.94 -1.58
CA GLY A 231 10.52 -10.58 -0.18
C GLY A 231 10.29 -11.83 0.65
N VAL A 232 11.06 -11.96 1.72
CA VAL A 232 10.88 -12.96 2.77
C VAL A 232 10.68 -12.20 4.06
N GLU A 233 9.55 -12.43 4.71
CA GLU A 233 9.20 -11.81 5.98
C GLU A 233 9.04 -12.79 7.12
N GLU A 234 9.35 -12.32 8.32
CA GLU A 234 8.92 -12.84 9.60
C GLU A 234 8.54 -11.66 10.46
N THR A 235 7.23 -11.51 10.76
CA THR A 235 6.70 -10.40 11.54
C THR A 235 5.88 -10.91 12.73
N TYR A 236 6.15 -10.43 13.93
CA TYR A 236 5.32 -10.71 15.09
C TYR A 236 4.02 -9.88 15.01
N HIS A 237 2.87 -10.48 15.30
CA HIS A 237 1.57 -9.83 15.20
C HIS A 237 1.44 -8.63 16.14
N ALA A 238 0.85 -7.55 15.63
CA ALA A 238 0.52 -6.36 16.42
C ALA A 238 -0.83 -5.73 15.97
N TRP A 239 -1.70 -6.54 15.37
CA TRP A 239 -2.94 -6.08 14.72
C TRP A 239 -4.19 -6.10 15.61
N ASN A 240 -4.13 -6.64 16.85
CA ASN A 240 -5.31 -6.62 17.74
C ASN A 240 -5.74 -5.20 18.10
N TYR A 241 -4.77 -4.28 18.13
CA TYR A 241 -4.87 -2.91 18.66
C TYR A 241 -5.48 -2.89 20.05
N THR A 242 -5.08 -1.95 20.86
CA THR A 242 -5.48 -1.88 22.27
C THR A 242 -6.42 -0.72 22.54
N SER A 243 -7.38 -0.92 23.44
CA SER A 243 -8.24 0.15 23.91
C SER A 243 -7.45 1.23 24.64
N LYS A 244 -8.01 2.42 24.79
CA LYS A 244 -7.42 3.48 25.61
C LYS A 244 -7.30 3.07 27.07
N TYR A 245 -8.21 2.23 27.55
CA TYR A 245 -8.18 1.68 28.89
C TYR A 245 -6.97 0.74 29.09
N GLU A 246 -6.75 -0.20 28.18
CA GLU A 246 -5.55 -1.07 28.21
C GLU A 246 -4.25 -0.27 28.11
N GLN A 247 -4.21 0.77 27.27
CA GLN A 247 -3.05 1.65 27.19
C GLN A 247 -2.76 2.42 28.49
N GLN A 248 -3.79 2.72 29.29
CA GLN A 248 -3.63 3.32 30.62
C GLN A 248 -3.13 2.31 31.65
N LEU A 249 -3.64 1.07 31.62
CA LEU A 249 -3.24 0.01 32.56
C LEU A 249 -1.85 -0.54 32.30
N TYR A 250 -1.53 -0.85 31.04
CA TYR A 250 -0.34 -1.60 30.64
C TYR A 250 0.69 -0.76 29.91
N GLY A 251 0.37 0.47 29.58
CA GLY A 251 1.24 1.37 28.82
C GLY A 251 0.94 1.38 27.33
N ARG A 252 1.43 2.44 26.67
CA ARG A 252 1.17 2.71 25.25
C ARG A 252 1.79 1.69 24.30
N THR A 253 2.77 0.93 24.74
CA THR A 253 3.45 -0.10 23.94
C THR A 253 2.82 -1.48 24.06
N TYR A 254 1.80 -1.63 24.92
CA TYR A 254 1.15 -2.92 25.14
C TYR A 254 0.61 -3.52 23.84
N ASN A 255 0.88 -4.81 23.64
CA ASN A 255 0.42 -5.61 22.52
C ASN A 255 -0.13 -6.94 23.07
N SER A 256 -1.42 -7.18 22.90
CA SER A 256 -2.10 -8.38 23.41
C SER A 256 -1.93 -9.61 22.51
N CYS A 257 -1.30 -9.49 21.32
CA CYS A 257 -1.09 -10.63 20.45
C CYS A 257 -0.25 -11.71 21.13
N GLY A 258 -0.69 -12.97 21.06
CA GLY A 258 0.00 -14.12 21.63
C GLY A 258 -0.15 -14.28 23.14
N GLU A 259 -0.94 -13.44 23.82
CA GLU A 259 -1.15 -13.50 25.25
C GLU A 259 -1.88 -14.77 25.69
N TYR A 260 -1.37 -15.44 26.74
CA TYR A 260 -2.02 -16.55 27.40
C TYR A 260 -1.68 -16.58 28.90
N TYR A 261 -2.40 -17.40 29.67
CA TYR A 261 -2.20 -17.55 31.11
C TYR A 261 -1.83 -18.97 31.47
N ASP A 262 -0.89 -19.11 32.41
CA ASP A 262 -0.57 -20.41 33.01
C ASP A 262 -1.61 -20.82 34.07
N ALA A 263 -1.35 -21.93 34.74
CA ALA A 263 -2.25 -22.46 35.77
C ALA A 263 -2.38 -21.53 36.99
N ASP A 264 -1.37 -20.73 37.27
CA ASP A 264 -1.31 -19.79 38.40
C ASP A 264 -1.89 -18.40 37.98
N GLY A 265 -2.39 -18.25 36.75
CA GLY A 265 -2.93 -17.00 36.21
C GLY A 265 -1.89 -15.98 35.79
N LYS A 266 -0.62 -16.37 35.71
CA LYS A 266 0.46 -15.50 35.25
C LYS A 266 0.41 -15.33 33.73
N THR A 267 0.57 -14.10 33.28
CA THR A 267 0.59 -13.74 31.86
C THR A 267 1.88 -14.19 31.20
N HIS A 268 1.71 -14.81 30.03
CA HIS A 268 2.77 -15.22 29.10
C HIS A 268 2.41 -14.78 27.69
N TYR A 269 3.39 -14.82 26.80
CA TYR A 269 3.21 -14.49 25.38
C TYR A 269 3.82 -15.60 24.54
N TYR A 270 3.10 -15.99 23.49
CA TYR A 270 3.56 -17.02 22.57
C TYR A 270 4.62 -16.45 21.64
N ASP A 271 5.82 -17.03 21.65
CA ASP A 271 6.98 -16.50 20.93
C ASP A 271 6.80 -16.53 19.42
N ASN A 272 6.10 -17.54 18.88
CA ASN A 272 5.88 -17.71 17.45
C ASN A 272 4.51 -17.20 16.98
N GLN A 273 3.99 -16.14 17.60
CA GLN A 273 2.80 -15.41 17.15
C GLN A 273 3.19 -14.55 15.93
N THR A 274 3.54 -15.21 14.80
CA THR A 274 4.20 -14.57 13.67
C THR A 274 3.51 -14.85 12.35
N ASP A 275 3.63 -13.90 11.44
CA ASP A 275 3.40 -14.07 10.03
C ASP A 275 4.73 -14.36 9.32
N ASN A 276 4.70 -15.33 8.42
CA ASN A 276 5.84 -15.80 7.65
C ASN A 276 5.41 -15.93 6.19
N TYR A 277 5.94 -15.09 5.32
CA TYR A 277 5.58 -15.12 3.93
C TYR A 277 6.79 -14.96 3.02
N HIS A 278 6.78 -15.66 1.91
CA HIS A 278 7.78 -15.57 0.85
C HIS A 278 7.09 -15.27 -0.47
N GLN A 279 7.40 -14.11 -1.05
CA GLN A 279 6.92 -13.72 -2.36
C GLN A 279 8.09 -13.63 -3.34
N GLN A 280 7.99 -14.32 -4.47
CA GLN A 280 8.96 -14.35 -5.53
C GLN A 280 8.35 -13.83 -6.83
N ASN A 281 8.98 -12.80 -7.43
CA ASN A 281 8.49 -12.13 -8.63
C ASN A 281 9.48 -12.30 -9.80
N TYR A 282 8.93 -12.52 -10.99
CA TYR A 282 9.66 -12.59 -12.26
C TYR A 282 8.97 -11.72 -13.31
N GLN A 283 9.75 -10.94 -14.06
CA GLN A 283 9.25 -10.11 -15.14
C GLN A 283 10.18 -10.26 -16.36
N LEU A 284 9.63 -10.49 -17.53
CA LEU A 284 10.33 -10.42 -18.80
C LEU A 284 9.74 -9.28 -19.62
N ILE A 285 10.50 -8.21 -19.80
CA ILE A 285 10.07 -6.96 -20.44
C ILE A 285 10.73 -6.84 -21.81
N TRP A 286 9.93 -6.55 -22.83
CA TRP A 286 10.38 -6.29 -24.18
C TRP A 286 9.86 -4.95 -24.68
N ASN A 287 10.77 -4.04 -25.01
CA ASN A 287 10.48 -2.76 -25.63
C ASN A 287 11.11 -2.72 -27.02
N GLN A 288 10.30 -2.42 -28.05
CA GLN A 288 10.71 -2.39 -29.45
C GLN A 288 10.28 -1.07 -30.08
N ARG A 289 11.23 -0.32 -30.62
CA ARG A 289 10.95 0.77 -31.54
C ARG A 289 10.81 0.18 -32.94
N LEU A 290 9.62 0.24 -33.51
CA LEU A 290 9.34 -0.25 -34.86
C LEU A 290 9.79 0.76 -35.94
N ASN A 291 9.54 2.06 -35.65
CA ASN A 291 10.04 3.19 -36.42
C ASN A 291 10.06 4.46 -35.55
N ASN A 292 10.21 5.65 -36.14
CA ASN A 292 10.29 6.92 -35.39
C ASN A 292 8.98 7.31 -34.68
N GLU A 293 7.85 6.78 -35.11
CA GLU A 293 6.52 7.11 -34.59
C GLU A 293 5.87 5.95 -33.85
N LEU A 294 6.28 4.70 -34.09
CA LEU A 294 5.62 3.51 -33.59
C LEU A 294 6.55 2.69 -32.70
N SER A 295 6.06 2.36 -31.52
CA SER A 295 6.75 1.47 -30.59
C SER A 295 5.80 0.42 -29.98
N PHE A 296 6.36 -0.73 -29.63
CA PHE A 296 5.70 -1.85 -28.97
C PHE A 296 6.35 -2.10 -27.62
N ASN A 297 5.54 -2.36 -26.60
CA ASN A 297 5.96 -2.73 -25.25
C ASN A 297 5.17 -3.95 -24.80
N ALA A 298 5.86 -4.92 -24.21
CA ALA A 298 5.24 -6.08 -23.60
C ALA A 298 5.97 -6.49 -22.32
N ALA A 299 5.24 -7.06 -21.37
CA ALA A 299 5.80 -7.71 -20.21
C ALA A 299 5.03 -9.01 -19.91
N LEU A 300 5.77 -10.08 -19.69
CA LEU A 300 5.29 -11.30 -19.07
C LEU A 300 5.66 -11.27 -17.60
N HIS A 301 4.79 -11.77 -16.74
CA HIS A 301 5.08 -11.82 -15.31
C HIS A 301 4.59 -13.12 -14.67
N TYR A 302 5.28 -13.49 -13.60
CA TYR A 302 4.91 -14.59 -12.72
C TYR A 302 5.30 -14.24 -11.29
N THR A 303 4.37 -14.42 -10.36
CA THR A 303 4.59 -14.27 -8.93
C THR A 303 4.19 -15.56 -8.22
N LYS A 304 5.08 -16.10 -7.43
CA LYS A 304 4.82 -17.18 -6.48
C LYS A 304 4.77 -16.62 -5.09
N GLY A 305 3.68 -16.88 -4.36
CA GLY A 305 3.53 -16.54 -2.96
C GLY A 305 3.27 -17.78 -2.13
N GLN A 306 3.90 -17.89 -0.96
CA GLN A 306 3.61 -18.96 -0.02
C GLN A 306 3.95 -18.51 1.40
N GLY A 307 3.10 -18.89 2.33
CA GLY A 307 3.35 -18.53 3.72
C GLY A 307 2.27 -19.01 4.68
N TYR A 308 2.41 -18.59 5.90
CA TYR A 308 1.46 -18.85 6.96
C TYR A 308 1.59 -17.82 8.05
N TYR A 309 0.52 -17.57 8.76
CA TYR A 309 0.61 -17.00 10.09
C TYR A 309 0.26 -18.04 11.15
N GLU A 310 0.97 -17.97 12.29
CA GLU A 310 0.80 -18.88 13.41
C GLU A 310 0.26 -18.13 14.62
N GLU A 311 -0.71 -18.71 15.29
CA GLU A 311 -1.39 -18.10 16.42
C GLU A 311 -1.61 -19.09 17.55
N TYR A 312 -1.32 -18.66 18.78
CA TYR A 312 -1.87 -19.25 19.99
C TYR A 312 -3.28 -18.72 20.22
N LYS A 313 -4.26 -19.60 20.30
CA LYS A 313 -5.67 -19.26 20.56
C LYS A 313 -6.13 -19.90 21.87
N ARG A 314 -6.68 -19.05 22.76
CA ARG A 314 -7.18 -19.48 24.08
C ARG A 314 -8.62 -19.98 23.99
N LYS A 315 -8.93 -21.03 24.76
CA LYS A 315 -10.31 -21.53 25.03
C LYS A 315 -11.18 -21.63 23.77
N ARG A 316 -10.59 -22.09 22.66
CA ARG A 316 -11.35 -22.28 21.40
C ARG A 316 -12.18 -23.55 21.47
N THR A 317 -13.36 -23.52 20.90
CA THR A 317 -14.24 -24.67 20.74
C THR A 317 -13.60 -25.66 19.76
N LEU A 318 -13.31 -26.87 20.22
CA LEU A 318 -12.58 -27.88 19.43
C LEU A 318 -13.37 -28.31 18.19
N PHE A 319 -14.68 -28.21 18.22
CA PHE A 319 -15.57 -28.45 17.07
C PHE A 319 -15.24 -27.54 15.87
N GLU A 320 -14.88 -26.28 16.08
CA GLU A 320 -14.48 -25.35 15.01
C GLU A 320 -13.29 -25.87 14.17
N TYR A 321 -12.51 -26.79 14.74
CA TYR A 321 -11.28 -27.31 14.15
C TYR A 321 -11.36 -28.80 13.79
N ASP A 322 -12.58 -29.37 13.72
CA ASP A 322 -12.82 -30.79 13.47
C ASP A 322 -12.11 -31.74 14.47
N LEU A 323 -11.85 -31.24 15.68
CA LEU A 323 -11.19 -31.98 16.78
C LEU A 323 -12.17 -32.58 17.78
N ASP A 324 -13.45 -32.22 17.72
CA ASP A 324 -14.54 -32.71 18.55
C ASP A 324 -15.68 -33.24 17.66
N LYS A 325 -15.54 -34.46 17.20
CA LYS A 325 -16.49 -35.12 16.29
C LYS A 325 -17.84 -35.48 16.94
N THR A 326 -17.89 -35.48 18.26
CA THR A 326 -19.08 -35.83 19.03
C THR A 326 -19.89 -34.65 19.51
N MET A 327 -19.45 -33.43 19.14
CA MET A 327 -20.06 -32.16 19.51
C MET A 327 -20.26 -32.00 21.02
N THR A 328 -19.22 -32.31 21.78
CA THR A 328 -19.24 -32.15 23.25
C THR A 328 -19.05 -30.69 23.66
N TRP A 329 -18.74 -29.79 22.69
CA TRP A 329 -18.46 -28.38 22.88
C TRP A 329 -17.24 -28.13 23.78
N ALA A 330 -16.34 -29.10 23.80
CA ALA A 330 -15.10 -29.01 24.57
C ALA A 330 -14.28 -27.81 24.07
N LYS A 331 -13.69 -27.09 25.00
CA LYS A 331 -12.83 -25.95 24.71
C LYS A 331 -11.40 -26.24 25.15
N SER A 332 -10.45 -25.79 24.35
CA SER A 332 -9.02 -25.92 24.67
C SER A 332 -8.23 -24.74 24.12
N ASP A 333 -7.08 -24.54 24.71
CA ASP A 333 -6.04 -23.73 24.06
C ASP A 333 -5.42 -24.55 22.94
N LEU A 334 -5.06 -23.90 21.86
CA LEU A 334 -4.43 -24.54 20.70
C LEU A 334 -3.51 -23.57 19.95
N VAL A 335 -2.60 -24.15 19.16
CA VAL A 335 -1.79 -23.42 18.17
C VAL A 335 -2.25 -23.83 16.79
N ARG A 336 -2.58 -22.83 15.97
CA ARG A 336 -2.98 -23.02 14.58
C ARG A 336 -2.07 -22.28 13.62
N GLN A 337 -1.95 -22.80 12.41
CA GLN A 337 -1.44 -22.06 11.24
C GLN A 337 -2.56 -21.91 10.23
N LYS A 338 -2.71 -20.70 9.69
CA LYS A 338 -3.45 -20.49 8.45
C LYS A 338 -2.46 -20.24 7.34
N LYS A 339 -2.56 -21.01 6.27
CA LYS A 339 -1.58 -21.09 5.20
C LYS A 339 -2.17 -20.65 3.88
N MET A 340 -1.33 -20.05 3.06
CA MET A 340 -1.64 -19.68 1.69
C MET A 340 -0.50 -20.13 0.76
N ASP A 341 -0.87 -20.68 -0.39
CA ASP A 341 0.02 -20.99 -1.50
C ASP A 341 -0.62 -20.46 -2.78
N ASN A 342 0.03 -19.53 -3.48
CA ASN A 342 -0.58 -18.89 -4.62
C ASN A 342 0.36 -18.69 -5.80
N ASP A 343 -0.24 -18.70 -6.99
CA ASP A 343 0.38 -18.40 -8.27
C ASP A 343 -0.37 -17.27 -8.98
N PHE A 344 0.36 -16.23 -9.38
CA PHE A 344 -0.19 -15.11 -10.15
C PHE A 344 0.67 -14.86 -11.38
N TYR A 345 0.09 -14.96 -12.57
CA TYR A 345 0.81 -14.81 -13.82
C TYR A 345 -0.02 -14.15 -14.91
N GLY A 346 0.69 -13.57 -15.89
CA GLY A 346 -0.01 -12.89 -16.96
C GLY A 346 0.91 -12.18 -17.93
N ALA A 347 0.27 -11.40 -18.78
CA ALA A 347 0.91 -10.58 -19.79
C ALA A 347 0.23 -9.23 -19.90
N VAL A 348 1.04 -8.18 -20.11
CA VAL A 348 0.57 -6.85 -20.49
C VAL A 348 1.29 -6.42 -21.75
N ALA A 349 0.59 -5.75 -22.67
CA ALA A 349 1.19 -5.26 -23.90
C ALA A 349 0.54 -3.97 -24.37
N SER A 350 1.31 -3.14 -25.10
CA SER A 350 0.79 -1.93 -25.73
C SER A 350 1.58 -1.56 -26.99
N ILE A 351 0.88 -0.93 -27.93
CA ILE A 351 1.45 -0.26 -29.09
C ILE A 351 1.20 1.24 -28.93
N VAL A 352 2.25 2.02 -29.04
CA VAL A 352 2.22 3.48 -28.94
C VAL A 352 2.56 4.08 -30.30
N TYR A 353 1.66 4.90 -30.81
CA TYR A 353 1.89 5.75 -31.98
C TYR A 353 2.03 7.20 -31.52
N ASP A 354 3.08 7.89 -31.99
CA ASP A 354 3.34 9.29 -31.70
C ASP A 354 3.93 9.94 -32.97
N ASN A 355 3.12 10.72 -33.69
CA ASN A 355 3.58 11.41 -34.92
C ASN A 355 4.52 12.59 -34.65
N LYS A 356 4.89 12.81 -33.37
CA LYS A 356 5.78 13.89 -32.91
C LYS A 356 5.26 15.32 -33.24
N GLN A 357 4.00 15.42 -33.63
CA GLN A 357 3.34 16.67 -33.97
C GLN A 357 2.13 16.91 -33.05
N ASN A 358 1.01 16.31 -33.34
CA ASN A 358 -0.26 16.61 -32.68
C ASN A 358 -1.05 15.37 -32.24
N LEU A 359 -0.62 14.16 -32.57
CA LEU A 359 -1.35 12.93 -32.25
C LEU A 359 -0.46 11.94 -31.51
N GLN A 360 -0.92 11.53 -30.32
CA GLN A 360 -0.41 10.39 -29.61
C GLN A 360 -1.55 9.40 -29.34
N ALA A 361 -1.40 8.16 -29.78
CA ALA A 361 -2.38 7.09 -29.56
C ALA A 361 -1.69 5.87 -28.93
N THR A 362 -2.44 5.18 -28.07
CA THR A 362 -1.98 3.92 -27.46
C THR A 362 -3.13 2.93 -27.50
N ILE A 363 -2.86 1.73 -27.99
CA ILE A 363 -3.73 0.57 -27.83
C ILE A 363 -2.97 -0.44 -26.98
N GLY A 364 -3.63 -0.97 -25.95
CA GLY A 364 -2.98 -1.94 -25.06
C GLY A 364 -4.00 -2.75 -24.28
N GLY A 365 -3.48 -3.63 -23.45
CA GLY A 365 -4.29 -4.47 -22.60
C GLY A 365 -3.45 -5.45 -21.79
N GLY A 366 -4.13 -6.30 -21.05
CA GLY A 366 -3.50 -7.32 -20.26
C GLY A 366 -4.44 -8.49 -19.98
N TRP A 367 -3.83 -9.60 -19.67
CA TRP A 367 -4.50 -10.79 -19.15
C TRP A 367 -3.70 -11.33 -17.97
N ASN A 368 -4.41 -11.62 -16.88
CA ASN A 368 -3.81 -12.16 -15.66
C ASN A 368 -4.65 -13.31 -15.14
N LYS A 369 -4.01 -14.29 -14.53
CA LYS A 369 -4.64 -15.39 -13.82
C LYS A 369 -3.99 -15.57 -12.45
N TYR A 370 -4.83 -15.77 -11.45
CA TYR A 370 -4.47 -16.09 -10.08
C TYR A 370 -5.09 -17.42 -9.67
N GLU A 371 -4.34 -18.23 -8.94
CA GLU A 371 -4.76 -19.46 -8.30
C GLU A 371 -4.19 -19.47 -6.88
N GLY A 372 -5.04 -19.56 -5.87
CA GLY A 372 -4.67 -19.56 -4.45
C GLY A 372 -5.32 -20.72 -3.70
N ASP A 373 -4.52 -21.43 -2.94
CA ASP A 373 -4.93 -22.47 -2.00
C ASP A 373 -4.84 -21.91 -0.58
N HIS A 374 -5.93 -21.99 0.19
CA HIS A 374 -6.02 -21.57 1.58
C HIS A 374 -6.35 -22.75 2.45
N PHE A 375 -5.53 -23.03 3.47
CA PHE A 375 -5.78 -24.16 4.36
C PHE A 375 -5.27 -23.92 5.77
N GLY A 376 -5.92 -24.53 6.76
CA GLY A 376 -5.56 -24.42 8.15
C GLY A 376 -5.01 -25.71 8.73
N LEU A 377 -3.94 -25.59 9.53
CA LEU A 377 -3.33 -26.70 10.25
C LEU A 377 -3.38 -26.45 11.74
N ILE A 378 -3.70 -27.48 12.53
CA ILE A 378 -3.55 -27.47 13.98
C ILE A 378 -2.21 -28.06 14.35
N LYS A 379 -1.37 -27.25 15.01
CA LYS A 379 -0.01 -27.63 15.39
C LYS A 379 0.07 -28.24 16.78
N TRP A 380 -0.80 -27.78 17.67
CA TRP A 380 -0.83 -28.24 19.07
C TRP A 380 -2.19 -27.95 19.71
N VAL A 381 -2.59 -28.79 20.65
CA VAL A 381 -3.81 -28.65 21.48
C VAL A 381 -3.44 -29.02 22.92
N LYS A 382 -3.92 -28.23 23.89
CA LYS A 382 -3.65 -28.44 25.32
C LYS A 382 -4.41 -29.66 25.88
N SER A 383 -5.64 -29.85 25.48
CA SER A 383 -6.47 -31.00 25.90
C SER A 383 -6.23 -32.21 24.99
N PRO A 384 -6.36 -33.46 25.50
CA PRO A 384 -6.34 -34.64 24.66
C PRO A 384 -7.47 -34.60 23.61
N VAL A 385 -7.18 -35.04 22.39
CA VAL A 385 -8.15 -35.18 21.28
C VAL A 385 -7.94 -36.50 20.56
N ASP A 386 -9.00 -37.03 19.98
CA ASP A 386 -9.00 -38.32 19.25
C ASP A 386 -8.60 -38.14 17.76
N VAL A 387 -7.72 -37.18 17.49
CA VAL A 387 -7.28 -36.85 16.13
C VAL A 387 -5.76 -36.82 16.10
N LEU A 388 -5.19 -37.33 15.00
CA LEU A 388 -3.75 -37.32 14.80
C LEU A 388 -3.21 -35.87 14.75
N MET A 389 -2.23 -35.61 15.59
CA MET A 389 -1.48 -34.37 15.70
C MET A 389 0.03 -34.66 15.52
N PRO A 390 0.85 -33.71 15.06
CA PRO A 390 0.51 -32.37 14.55
C PRO A 390 0.01 -32.37 13.11
N ASP A 391 -0.33 -31.17 12.61
CA ASP A 391 -0.68 -30.90 11.20
C ASP A 391 -2.07 -31.40 10.78
N HIS A 392 -3.00 -31.55 11.74
CA HIS A 392 -4.40 -31.79 11.41
C HIS A 392 -4.96 -30.64 10.59
N LYS A 393 -5.41 -30.94 9.34
CA LYS A 393 -6.01 -29.97 8.43
C LYS A 393 -7.51 -29.85 8.72
N TYR A 394 -7.99 -28.63 9.00
CA TYR A 394 -9.38 -28.39 9.37
C TYR A 394 -10.18 -27.60 8.33
N TYR A 395 -9.52 -26.95 7.34
CA TYR A 395 -10.16 -26.39 6.15
C TYR A 395 -9.20 -26.38 4.97
N ASP A 396 -9.77 -26.26 3.74
CA ASP A 396 -9.02 -26.29 2.49
C ASP A 396 -9.88 -25.69 1.37
N ASP A 397 -9.77 -24.38 1.14
CA ASP A 397 -10.51 -23.72 0.07
C ASP A 397 -9.57 -23.16 -1.01
N LYS A 398 -10.12 -22.96 -2.20
CA LYS A 398 -9.39 -22.50 -3.37
C LYS A 398 -10.06 -21.32 -4.00
N THR A 399 -9.24 -20.35 -4.41
CA THR A 399 -9.71 -19.20 -5.18
C THR A 399 -9.02 -19.16 -6.53
N LYS A 400 -9.79 -18.91 -7.60
CA LYS A 400 -9.27 -18.59 -8.93
C LYS A 400 -9.82 -17.26 -9.38
N LYS A 401 -8.93 -16.38 -9.88
CA LYS A 401 -9.34 -15.11 -10.46
C LYS A 401 -8.70 -14.94 -11.83
N THR A 402 -9.50 -14.51 -12.80
CA THR A 402 -9.03 -14.11 -14.13
C THR A 402 -9.39 -12.66 -14.36
N ASP A 403 -8.48 -11.93 -14.98
CA ASP A 403 -8.65 -10.52 -15.31
C ASP A 403 -8.15 -10.25 -16.71
N PHE A 404 -9.03 -9.78 -17.58
CA PHE A 404 -8.72 -9.38 -18.94
C PHE A 404 -9.12 -7.94 -19.15
N ASN A 405 -8.27 -7.15 -19.79
CA ASN A 405 -8.64 -5.80 -20.20
C ASN A 405 -8.03 -5.45 -21.55
N ILE A 406 -8.71 -4.57 -22.26
CA ILE A 406 -8.24 -3.90 -23.47
C ILE A 406 -8.59 -2.42 -23.38
N TYR A 407 -7.69 -1.55 -23.82
CA TYR A 407 -7.93 -0.12 -23.84
C TYR A 407 -7.36 0.56 -25.09
N GLY A 408 -8.00 1.69 -25.44
CA GLY A 408 -7.50 2.63 -26.42
C GLY A 408 -7.44 4.03 -25.82
N LYS A 409 -6.30 4.70 -25.96
CA LYS A 409 -6.06 6.05 -25.47
C LYS A 409 -5.56 6.94 -26.58
N VAL A 410 -6.13 8.13 -26.71
CA VAL A 410 -5.75 9.13 -27.71
C VAL A 410 -5.56 10.48 -27.03
N THR A 411 -4.48 11.16 -27.32
CA THR A 411 -4.28 12.59 -27.05
C THR A 411 -4.07 13.31 -28.38
N TYR A 412 -4.88 14.31 -28.64
CA TYR A 412 -4.83 15.08 -29.87
C TYR A 412 -4.76 16.58 -29.57
N ASP A 413 -3.76 17.26 -30.16
CA ASP A 413 -3.61 18.72 -30.04
C ASP A 413 -4.56 19.39 -31.06
N LEU A 414 -5.68 19.91 -30.56
CA LEU A 414 -6.74 20.57 -31.35
C LEU A 414 -6.27 21.91 -31.91
N LEU A 415 -5.60 22.68 -31.07
CA LEU A 415 -5.08 24.02 -31.38
C LEU A 415 -3.75 24.21 -30.62
N ALA A 416 -3.03 25.29 -30.93
CA ALA A 416 -1.83 25.65 -30.17
C ALA A 416 -2.13 25.74 -28.66
N GLY A 417 -1.53 24.84 -27.87
CA GLY A 417 -1.70 24.77 -26.44
C GLY A 417 -2.93 24.01 -25.93
N LEU A 418 -3.91 23.66 -26.78
CA LEU A 418 -5.12 22.93 -26.40
C LEU A 418 -5.07 21.48 -26.88
N SER A 419 -5.11 20.52 -25.95
CA SER A 419 -5.15 19.09 -26.24
C SER A 419 -6.44 18.46 -25.71
N ALA A 420 -7.04 17.55 -26.48
CA ALA A 420 -8.12 16.66 -26.05
C ALA A 420 -7.56 15.28 -25.71
N TYR A 421 -8.16 14.63 -24.74
CA TYR A 421 -7.79 13.31 -24.24
C TYR A 421 -9.03 12.42 -24.17
N VAL A 422 -8.91 11.21 -24.72
CA VAL A 422 -9.93 10.15 -24.66
C VAL A 422 -9.22 8.84 -24.31
N ASP A 423 -9.77 8.09 -23.36
CA ASP A 423 -9.25 6.81 -22.91
C ASP A 423 -10.44 5.89 -22.60
N LEU A 424 -10.57 4.83 -23.35
CA LEU A 424 -11.67 3.87 -23.27
C LEU A 424 -11.10 2.50 -22.89
N GLN A 425 -11.65 1.89 -21.84
CA GLN A 425 -11.23 0.56 -21.39
C GLN A 425 -12.44 -0.35 -21.26
N TYR A 426 -12.32 -1.57 -21.75
CA TYR A 426 -13.15 -2.71 -21.39
C TYR A 426 -12.35 -3.66 -20.49
N ARG A 427 -13.00 -4.17 -19.42
CA ARG A 427 -12.41 -5.11 -18.49
C ARG A 427 -13.40 -6.22 -18.16
N HIS A 428 -12.92 -7.47 -18.15
CA HIS A 428 -13.65 -8.65 -17.71
C HIS A 428 -12.92 -9.30 -16.53
N VAL A 429 -13.65 -9.59 -15.43
CA VAL A 429 -13.12 -10.26 -14.24
C VAL A 429 -13.98 -11.46 -13.93
N GLY A 430 -13.36 -12.63 -13.79
CA GLY A 430 -13.99 -13.86 -13.28
C GLY A 430 -13.40 -14.22 -11.93
N ILE A 431 -14.23 -14.59 -10.95
CA ILE A 431 -13.82 -15.04 -9.61
C ILE A 431 -14.57 -16.33 -9.30
N LYS A 432 -13.81 -17.38 -8.95
CA LYS A 432 -14.35 -18.65 -8.47
C LYS A 432 -13.75 -18.98 -7.12
N MET A 433 -14.61 -19.37 -6.16
CA MET A 433 -14.22 -19.85 -4.83
C MET A 433 -14.88 -21.21 -4.58
N ASP A 434 -14.11 -22.17 -4.09
CA ASP A 434 -14.53 -23.56 -3.93
C ASP A 434 -13.84 -24.20 -2.72
N GLY A 435 -14.59 -25.02 -1.96
CA GLY A 435 -14.06 -25.81 -0.85
C GLY A 435 -14.49 -25.37 0.55
N PRO A 436 -14.20 -26.21 1.58
CA PRO A 436 -14.56 -25.92 2.96
C PRO A 436 -13.71 -24.80 3.55
N THR A 437 -14.37 -23.85 4.20
CA THR A 437 -13.77 -22.67 4.84
C THR A 437 -13.42 -22.94 6.31
N ASP A 438 -12.78 -21.99 6.99
CA ASP A 438 -12.56 -22.06 8.44
C ASP A 438 -13.78 -21.61 9.28
N GLU A 439 -14.88 -21.27 8.65
CA GLU A 439 -16.10 -20.79 9.31
C GLU A 439 -17.15 -21.89 9.50
N ILE A 440 -17.88 -21.80 10.61
CA ILE A 440 -19.01 -22.66 10.95
C ILE A 440 -20.28 -21.82 10.89
N ASN A 441 -21.30 -22.33 10.22
CA ASN A 441 -22.68 -21.86 10.39
C ASN A 441 -23.20 -22.40 11.72
N TRP A 442 -23.35 -21.52 12.70
CA TRP A 442 -23.72 -21.92 14.07
C TRP A 442 -25.19 -22.32 14.23
N ASP A 443 -26.07 -21.97 13.28
CA ASP A 443 -27.46 -22.37 13.29
C ASP A 443 -27.60 -23.83 12.85
N THR A 444 -26.77 -24.26 11.90
CA THR A 444 -26.79 -25.64 11.37
C THR A 444 -25.68 -26.51 11.96
N ASN A 445 -24.72 -25.96 12.66
CA ASN A 445 -23.49 -26.59 13.13
C ASN A 445 -22.70 -27.28 11.99
N GLN A 446 -22.71 -26.68 10.80
CA GLN A 446 -21.97 -27.18 9.64
C GLN A 446 -20.90 -26.19 9.20
N ARG A 447 -19.81 -26.74 8.69
CA ARG A 447 -18.75 -25.92 8.07
C ARG A 447 -19.29 -25.29 6.81
N ILE A 448 -19.03 -23.98 6.65
CA ILE A 448 -19.38 -23.26 5.41
C ILE A 448 -18.48 -23.75 4.28
N VAL A 449 -19.09 -24.06 3.14
CA VAL A 449 -18.39 -24.51 1.94
C VAL A 449 -18.61 -23.47 0.85
N TYR A 450 -17.52 -23.00 0.25
CA TYR A 450 -17.63 -22.15 -0.94
C TYR A 450 -18.00 -22.98 -2.17
N ASP A 451 -18.94 -22.46 -2.95
CA ASP A 451 -19.31 -22.90 -4.30
C ASP A 451 -19.78 -21.68 -5.05
N MET A 452 -18.84 -20.83 -5.43
CA MET A 452 -19.14 -19.55 -6.04
C MET A 452 -18.39 -19.37 -7.36
N ASP A 453 -19.12 -18.96 -8.39
CA ASP A 453 -18.58 -18.55 -9.69
C ASP A 453 -19.29 -17.25 -10.13
N LYS A 454 -18.53 -16.15 -10.19
CA LYS A 454 -19.03 -14.82 -10.53
C LYS A 454 -18.16 -14.16 -11.58
N SER A 455 -18.80 -13.37 -12.44
CA SER A 455 -18.10 -12.57 -13.44
C SER A 455 -18.62 -11.15 -13.51
N PHE A 456 -17.75 -10.22 -13.89
CA PHE A 456 -18.03 -8.79 -14.01
C PHE A 456 -17.50 -8.29 -15.35
N ASN A 457 -18.29 -7.42 -15.99
CA ASN A 457 -17.90 -6.74 -17.21
C ASN A 457 -18.00 -5.24 -16.98
N PHE A 458 -16.92 -4.52 -17.24
CA PHE A 458 -16.80 -3.11 -16.97
C PHE A 458 -16.43 -2.34 -18.23
N PHE A 459 -17.06 -1.17 -18.40
CA PHE A 459 -16.66 -0.18 -19.37
C PHE A 459 -16.26 1.10 -18.64
N ASN A 460 -15.01 1.52 -18.81
CA ASN A 460 -14.37 2.60 -18.06
C ASN A 460 -13.92 3.72 -19.01
N PRO A 461 -14.83 4.61 -19.43
CA PRO A 461 -14.49 5.74 -20.28
C PRO A 461 -13.88 6.88 -19.46
N LYS A 462 -12.90 7.59 -20.06
CA LYS A 462 -12.25 8.76 -19.48
C LYS A 462 -12.06 9.81 -20.57
N PHE A 463 -12.35 11.05 -20.24
CA PHE A 463 -12.26 12.19 -21.14
C PHE A 463 -11.54 13.34 -20.43
N GLY A 464 -10.86 14.18 -21.19
CA GLY A 464 -10.28 15.36 -20.61
C GLY A 464 -9.75 16.34 -21.64
N ILE A 465 -9.54 17.54 -21.18
CA ILE A 465 -8.92 18.62 -21.93
C ILE A 465 -7.75 19.19 -21.13
N ASN A 466 -6.77 19.65 -21.84
CA ASN A 466 -5.58 20.25 -21.28
C ASN A 466 -5.22 21.49 -22.09
N TYR A 467 -5.14 22.66 -21.45
CA TYR A 467 -4.84 23.91 -22.11
C TYR A 467 -3.62 24.59 -21.49
N ASN A 468 -2.54 24.66 -22.26
CA ASN A 468 -1.37 25.47 -21.94
C ASN A 468 -1.63 26.90 -22.42
N ILE A 469 -2.07 27.77 -21.51
CA ILE A 469 -2.34 29.19 -21.80
C ILE A 469 -1.07 29.86 -22.34
N ASN A 470 0.07 29.50 -21.75
CA ASN A 470 1.41 29.84 -22.15
C ASN A 470 2.40 28.83 -21.55
N PRO A 471 3.75 28.93 -21.76
CA PRO A 471 4.72 27.99 -21.20
C PRO A 471 4.68 27.83 -19.67
N ASN A 472 4.17 28.82 -18.97
CA ASN A 472 4.16 28.88 -17.50
C ASN A 472 2.80 28.48 -16.90
N HIS A 473 1.71 28.63 -17.61
CA HIS A 473 0.34 28.47 -17.12
C HIS A 473 -0.40 27.34 -17.85
N LYS A 474 -0.90 26.41 -17.10
CA LYS A 474 -1.65 25.26 -17.58
C LYS A 474 -2.95 25.09 -16.78
N VAL A 475 -4.06 24.81 -17.47
CA VAL A 475 -5.32 24.34 -16.88
C VAL A 475 -5.68 22.99 -17.49
N TYR A 476 -6.40 22.16 -16.73
CA TYR A 476 -6.96 20.92 -17.24
C TYR A 476 -8.29 20.60 -16.56
N ALA A 477 -9.11 19.83 -17.25
CA ALA A 477 -10.29 19.22 -16.67
C ALA A 477 -10.42 17.79 -17.21
N SER A 478 -10.87 16.87 -16.36
CA SER A 478 -11.14 15.49 -16.76
C SER A 478 -12.35 14.92 -16.04
N TYR A 479 -13.00 13.98 -16.71
CA TYR A 479 -14.07 13.17 -16.15
C TYR A 479 -13.81 11.71 -16.49
N ALA A 480 -13.88 10.84 -15.47
CA ALA A 480 -13.61 9.44 -15.62
C ALA A 480 -14.67 8.59 -14.92
N ILE A 481 -14.98 7.44 -15.49
CA ILE A 481 -15.77 6.38 -14.85
C ILE A 481 -14.86 5.19 -14.66
N ALA A 482 -14.90 4.61 -13.47
CA ALA A 482 -14.18 3.38 -13.14
C ALA A 482 -15.08 2.43 -12.35
N HIS A 483 -14.80 1.13 -12.47
CA HIS A 483 -15.48 0.08 -11.74
C HIS A 483 -14.46 -0.80 -11.02
N LYS A 484 -14.88 -1.38 -9.89
CA LYS A 484 -14.07 -2.31 -9.12
C LYS A 484 -14.93 -3.47 -8.65
N GLU A 485 -14.45 -4.69 -8.87
CA GLU A 485 -15.04 -5.92 -8.35
C GLU A 485 -14.88 -6.02 -6.84
N PRO A 486 -15.76 -6.80 -6.14
CA PRO A 486 -15.56 -7.16 -4.75
C PRO A 486 -14.28 -7.97 -4.54
N THR A 487 -13.68 -7.86 -3.38
CA THR A 487 -12.54 -8.69 -2.94
C THR A 487 -13.03 -10.05 -2.46
N ARG A 488 -12.10 -11.02 -2.29
CA ARG A 488 -12.41 -12.32 -1.67
C ARG A 488 -13.08 -12.12 -0.30
N ASN A 489 -12.56 -11.24 0.53
CA ASN A 489 -13.12 -10.93 1.86
C ASN A 489 -14.56 -10.41 1.79
N ASN A 490 -14.91 -9.61 0.78
CA ASN A 490 -16.29 -9.15 0.65
C ASN A 490 -17.27 -10.31 0.38
N PHE A 491 -16.87 -11.28 -0.46
CA PHE A 491 -17.69 -12.48 -0.69
C PHE A 491 -17.74 -13.36 0.55
N GLN A 492 -16.62 -13.59 1.22
CA GLN A 492 -16.50 -14.36 2.44
C GLN A 492 -17.43 -13.80 3.54
N ASN A 493 -17.37 -12.51 3.80
CA ASN A 493 -18.22 -11.86 4.80
C ASN A 493 -19.70 -11.96 4.46
N SER A 494 -20.08 -11.86 3.18
CA SER A 494 -21.48 -12.03 2.76
C SER A 494 -21.98 -13.47 2.94
N LEU A 495 -21.17 -14.46 2.60
CA LEU A 495 -21.53 -15.86 2.73
C LEU A 495 -21.62 -16.29 4.21
N ASN A 496 -20.67 -15.83 5.05
CA ASN A 496 -20.62 -16.18 6.46
C ASN A 496 -21.76 -15.55 7.28
N ALA A 497 -22.18 -14.34 6.92
CA ALA A 497 -23.25 -13.62 7.60
C ALA A 497 -24.61 -13.71 6.90
N GLU A 498 -24.74 -14.56 5.86
CA GLU A 498 -25.96 -14.71 5.04
C GLU A 498 -26.50 -13.37 4.50
N LEU A 499 -25.57 -12.45 4.18
CA LEU A 499 -25.89 -11.14 3.64
C LEU A 499 -26.10 -11.19 2.12
N ASP A 500 -26.67 -10.11 1.58
CA ASP A 500 -26.75 -9.91 0.13
C ASP A 500 -25.37 -10.01 -0.52
N MET A 501 -25.30 -10.70 -1.67
CA MET A 501 -24.06 -10.83 -2.43
C MET A 501 -23.46 -9.46 -2.78
N PRO A 502 -22.15 -9.30 -2.62
CA PRO A 502 -21.49 -8.02 -2.82
C PRO A 502 -21.57 -7.55 -4.29
N LYS A 503 -21.82 -6.27 -4.49
CA LYS A 503 -21.93 -5.61 -5.79
C LYS A 503 -20.61 -4.92 -6.15
N ALA A 504 -20.33 -4.84 -7.44
CA ALA A 504 -19.19 -4.04 -7.91
C ALA A 504 -19.40 -2.55 -7.61
N GLU A 505 -18.31 -1.88 -7.22
CA GLU A 505 -18.29 -0.43 -7.01
C GLU A 505 -18.21 0.30 -8.34
N ARG A 506 -18.84 1.48 -8.42
CA ARG A 506 -18.66 2.45 -9.51
C ARG A 506 -18.21 3.78 -8.93
N LEU A 507 -17.22 4.39 -9.57
CA LEU A 507 -16.70 5.73 -9.30
C LEU A 507 -16.88 6.62 -10.52
N ASN A 508 -17.49 7.80 -10.32
CA ASN A 508 -17.43 8.92 -11.24
C ASN A 508 -16.50 9.96 -10.64
N ASP A 509 -15.46 10.34 -11.38
CA ASP A 509 -14.38 11.22 -10.91
C ASP A 509 -14.27 12.44 -11.82
N LEU A 510 -14.55 13.62 -11.27
CA LEU A 510 -14.38 14.92 -11.92
C LEU A 510 -13.17 15.62 -11.31
N GLU A 511 -12.22 16.01 -12.14
CA GLU A 511 -11.06 16.78 -11.72
C GLU A 511 -10.90 18.06 -12.54
N ILE A 512 -10.54 19.16 -11.86
CA ILE A 512 -10.20 20.44 -12.48
C ILE A 512 -8.93 20.96 -11.84
N GLY A 513 -7.89 21.20 -12.64
CA GLY A 513 -6.60 21.61 -12.12
C GLY A 513 -6.01 22.81 -12.82
N TYR A 514 -5.22 23.58 -12.09
CA TYR A 514 -4.38 24.66 -12.56
C TYR A 514 -2.95 24.43 -12.11
N LYS A 515 -1.98 24.68 -12.99
CA LYS A 515 -0.54 24.63 -12.66
C LYS A 515 0.16 25.86 -13.20
N TYR A 516 0.96 26.49 -12.35
CA TYR A 516 1.93 27.51 -12.68
C TYR A 516 3.34 26.98 -12.49
N GLN A 517 4.23 27.28 -13.39
CA GLN A 517 5.65 26.90 -13.28
C GLN A 517 6.55 28.00 -13.85
N SER A 518 7.49 28.46 -13.05
CA SER A 518 8.60 29.33 -13.48
C SER A 518 9.94 28.72 -13.04
N LYS A 519 11.05 29.42 -13.26
CA LYS A 519 12.39 28.98 -12.82
C LYS A 519 12.55 28.95 -11.30
N VAL A 520 11.87 29.84 -10.59
CA VAL A 520 12.03 30.07 -9.14
C VAL A 520 10.82 29.56 -8.35
N PHE A 521 9.62 29.61 -8.94
CA PHE A 521 8.36 29.34 -8.26
C PHE A 521 7.48 28.40 -9.08
N SER A 522 6.87 27.43 -8.42
CA SER A 522 5.79 26.60 -8.97
C SER A 522 4.62 26.56 -8.00
N ALA A 523 3.42 26.51 -8.53
CA ALA A 523 2.19 26.35 -7.76
C ALA A 523 1.19 25.50 -8.53
N GLY A 524 0.35 24.78 -7.83
CA GLY A 524 -0.74 23.97 -8.38
C GLY A 524 -1.95 24.00 -7.47
N ALA A 525 -3.11 23.89 -8.07
CA ALA A 525 -4.37 23.65 -7.38
C ALA A 525 -5.17 22.60 -8.17
N ASN A 526 -5.76 21.65 -7.47
CA ASN A 526 -6.61 20.62 -8.06
C ASN A 526 -7.89 20.49 -7.24
N PHE A 527 -9.02 20.68 -7.87
CA PHE A 527 -10.33 20.34 -7.35
C PHE A 527 -10.68 18.93 -7.81
N TYR A 528 -11.25 18.11 -6.93
CA TYR A 528 -11.74 16.77 -7.26
C TYR A 528 -13.12 16.52 -6.65
N TRP A 529 -13.96 15.77 -7.38
CA TRP A 529 -15.22 15.24 -6.91
C TRP A 529 -15.38 13.80 -7.36
N MET A 530 -15.20 12.89 -6.40
CA MET A 530 -15.28 11.44 -6.55
C MET A 530 -16.63 10.98 -6.00
N ASP A 531 -17.58 10.65 -6.89
CA ASP A 531 -18.94 10.19 -6.55
C ASP A 531 -19.02 8.68 -6.73
N TYR A 532 -19.33 7.97 -5.64
CA TYR A 532 -19.34 6.51 -5.58
C TYR A 532 -20.76 5.97 -5.55
N LYS A 533 -20.99 4.89 -6.27
CA LYS A 533 -22.17 4.04 -6.17
C LYS A 533 -21.73 2.65 -5.70
N ASP A 534 -22.49 2.06 -4.76
CA ASP A 534 -22.24 0.75 -4.17
C ASP A 534 -20.82 0.62 -3.58
N GLN A 535 -20.27 1.68 -3.00
CA GLN A 535 -18.95 1.66 -2.37
C GLN A 535 -18.94 0.70 -1.19
N PHE A 536 -17.90 -0.13 -1.08
CA PHE A 536 -17.62 -0.84 0.17
C PHE A 536 -17.10 0.13 1.22
N VAL A 537 -17.78 0.20 2.33
CA VAL A 537 -17.40 1.00 3.49
C VAL A 537 -17.30 0.14 4.73
N LEU A 538 -16.44 0.55 5.65
CA LEU A 538 -16.23 -0.14 6.92
C LEU A 538 -17.53 -0.20 7.73
N THR A 539 -17.86 -1.39 8.22
CA THR A 539 -18.98 -1.55 9.19
C THR A 539 -18.62 -0.99 10.56
N GLY A 540 -17.33 -0.89 10.86
CA GLY A 540 -16.77 -0.64 12.19
C GLY A 540 -16.25 -1.92 12.86
N GLU A 541 -16.62 -3.08 12.36
CA GLU A 541 -16.23 -4.40 12.85
C GLU A 541 -14.93 -4.87 12.22
N ILE A 542 -14.24 -5.78 12.89
CA ILE A 542 -13.09 -6.50 12.38
C ILE A 542 -13.40 -8.01 12.38
N ASP A 543 -12.79 -8.72 11.47
CA ASP A 543 -12.88 -10.18 11.42
C ASP A 543 -11.92 -10.85 12.44
N LYS A 544 -11.84 -12.19 12.41
CA LYS A 544 -11.02 -12.99 13.33
C LYS A 544 -9.51 -12.76 13.22
N ILE A 545 -9.05 -12.08 12.18
CA ILE A 545 -7.63 -11.76 11.92
C ILE A 545 -7.36 -10.26 11.97
N GLY A 546 -8.32 -9.45 12.46
CA GLY A 546 -8.18 -8.01 12.57
C GLY A 546 -8.42 -7.24 11.26
N GLU A 547 -8.88 -7.88 10.18
CA GLU A 547 -9.26 -7.17 8.96
C GLU A 547 -10.63 -6.51 9.12
N ALA A 548 -10.74 -5.29 8.60
CA ALA A 548 -11.96 -4.51 8.71
C ALA A 548 -13.08 -5.07 7.81
N ILE A 549 -14.22 -5.39 8.39
CA ILE A 549 -15.41 -5.84 7.68
C ILE A 549 -16.02 -4.67 6.90
N THR A 550 -16.39 -4.92 5.65
CA THR A 550 -16.98 -3.92 4.76
C THR A 550 -18.28 -4.40 4.15
N ARG A 551 -19.20 -3.45 3.88
CA ARG A 551 -20.43 -3.70 3.12
C ARG A 551 -20.65 -2.64 2.05
N ASN A 552 -21.41 -2.97 0.99
CA ASN A 552 -21.81 -1.98 0.00
C ASN A 552 -22.79 -0.96 0.60
N LEU A 553 -22.54 0.32 0.35
CA LEU A 553 -23.51 1.39 0.60
C LEU A 553 -23.89 2.06 -0.72
N PRO A 554 -25.19 2.40 -0.89
CA PRO A 554 -25.70 2.87 -2.18
C PRO A 554 -25.01 4.10 -2.71
N LYS A 555 -24.61 5.04 -1.83
CA LYS A 555 -24.06 6.33 -2.25
C LYS A 555 -23.10 6.93 -1.24
N SER A 556 -21.96 7.38 -1.74
CA SER A 556 -20.97 8.16 -0.98
C SER A 556 -20.21 9.10 -1.91
N TYR A 557 -19.50 10.09 -1.34
CA TYR A 557 -18.66 10.96 -2.15
C TYR A 557 -17.43 11.44 -1.37
N ARG A 558 -16.40 11.81 -2.13
CA ARG A 558 -15.20 12.52 -1.69
C ARG A 558 -15.05 13.78 -2.53
N LEU A 559 -15.03 14.93 -1.89
CA LEU A 559 -14.87 16.23 -2.52
C LEU A 559 -13.69 16.94 -1.85
N GLY A 560 -12.81 17.58 -2.63
CA GLY A 560 -11.73 18.33 -2.04
C GLY A 560 -10.96 19.23 -2.97
N VAL A 561 -10.06 19.99 -2.36
CA VAL A 561 -9.11 20.87 -3.04
C VAL A 561 -7.71 20.54 -2.52
N GLU A 562 -6.82 20.24 -3.44
CA GLU A 562 -5.39 20.04 -3.19
C GLU A 562 -4.65 21.27 -3.70
N VAL A 563 -3.80 21.86 -2.88
CA VAL A 563 -2.89 22.95 -3.29
C VAL A 563 -1.45 22.55 -3.03
N GLU A 564 -0.56 22.92 -3.93
CA GLU A 564 0.88 22.68 -3.81
C GLU A 564 1.66 23.90 -4.26
N ALA A 565 2.75 24.22 -3.61
CA ALA A 565 3.66 25.26 -4.04
C ALA A 565 5.11 24.87 -3.71
N ALA A 566 6.03 25.32 -4.55
CA ALA A 566 7.46 25.21 -4.29
C ALA A 566 8.18 26.49 -4.73
N VAL A 567 9.12 26.94 -3.92
CA VAL A 567 9.96 28.10 -4.21
C VAL A 567 11.44 27.75 -4.01
N LYS A 568 12.26 28.07 -5.00
CA LYS A 568 13.73 27.93 -4.97
C LYS A 568 14.36 29.28 -5.34
N PRO A 569 14.41 30.23 -4.39
CA PRO A 569 14.90 31.58 -4.65
C PRO A 569 16.44 31.61 -4.88
N VAL A 570 17.15 30.66 -4.28
CA VAL A 570 18.61 30.48 -4.40
C VAL A 570 18.93 28.97 -4.49
N ASP A 571 20.11 28.62 -4.98
CA ASP A 571 20.50 27.24 -5.23
C ASP A 571 20.60 26.37 -3.98
N TRP A 572 20.90 26.97 -2.84
CA TRP A 572 21.09 26.28 -1.58
C TRP A 572 19.81 26.16 -0.74
N PHE A 573 18.68 26.81 -1.12
CA PHE A 573 17.42 26.78 -0.37
C PHE A 573 16.23 26.46 -1.27
N ARG A 574 15.39 25.54 -0.81
CA ARG A 574 14.10 25.23 -1.40
C ARG A 574 13.05 25.05 -0.31
N TRP A 575 11.86 25.59 -0.55
CA TRP A 575 10.68 25.40 0.28
C TRP A 575 9.57 24.77 -0.56
N ASP A 576 9.03 23.62 -0.09
CA ASP A 576 7.88 22.94 -0.67
C ASP A 576 6.76 22.91 0.37
N VAL A 577 5.54 23.17 -0.06
CA VAL A 577 4.34 23.12 0.78
C VAL A 577 3.19 22.54 -0.02
N ASN A 578 2.38 21.71 0.63
CA ASN A 578 1.11 21.29 0.09
C ASN A 578 0.06 21.18 1.19
N ALA A 579 -1.21 21.35 0.81
CA ALA A 579 -2.35 21.18 1.70
C ALA A 579 -3.53 20.61 0.93
N THR A 580 -4.28 19.76 1.60
CA THR A 580 -5.53 19.21 1.10
C THR A 580 -6.63 19.53 2.09
N TRP A 581 -7.70 20.14 1.60
CA TRP A 581 -8.97 20.19 2.30
C TRP A 581 -9.95 19.25 1.62
N SER A 582 -10.69 18.45 2.40
CA SER A 582 -11.65 17.51 1.85
C SER A 582 -12.91 17.39 2.70
N LYS A 583 -14.01 17.03 2.04
CA LYS A 583 -15.28 16.67 2.67
C LYS A 583 -15.70 15.31 2.14
N ASN A 584 -15.70 14.31 3.00
CA ASN A 584 -15.96 12.92 2.65
C ASN A 584 -17.20 12.45 3.39
N ARG A 585 -18.24 11.97 2.67
CA ARG A 585 -19.54 11.61 3.24
C ARG A 585 -20.08 10.32 2.64
N VAL A 586 -20.72 9.55 3.51
CA VAL A 586 -21.63 8.49 3.12
C VAL A 586 -23.06 8.97 3.37
N LYS A 587 -23.97 8.59 2.47
CA LYS A 587 -25.38 9.01 2.51
C LYS A 587 -26.26 7.94 3.11
N ASP A 588 -27.27 8.38 3.86
CA ASP A 588 -28.34 7.53 4.39
C ASP A 588 -27.82 6.28 5.13
N ILE A 589 -26.79 6.45 5.97
CA ILE A 589 -26.23 5.36 6.75
C ILE A 589 -27.25 4.81 7.74
N THR A 590 -27.38 3.50 7.80
CA THR A 590 -28.26 2.82 8.74
C THR A 590 -27.45 1.97 9.72
N VAL A 591 -27.92 1.88 10.95
CA VAL A 591 -27.37 0.99 11.99
C VAL A 591 -28.47 0.10 12.54
N GLN A 592 -28.11 -1.12 12.92
CA GLN A 592 -29.00 -2.02 13.64
C GLN A 592 -28.97 -1.64 15.13
N LEU A 593 -30.14 -1.49 15.73
CA LEU A 593 -30.27 -1.19 17.15
C LEU A 593 -30.32 -2.50 17.98
N ALA A 594 -30.15 -2.35 19.28
CA ALA A 594 -30.17 -3.45 20.23
C ALA A 594 -31.48 -4.26 20.25
N ASP A 595 -32.60 -3.66 19.85
CA ASP A 595 -33.91 -4.28 19.71
C ASP A 595 -34.14 -4.91 18.31
N ASN A 596 -33.09 -5.04 17.51
CA ASN A 596 -33.10 -5.50 16.10
C ASN A 596 -33.82 -4.55 15.12
N SER A 597 -34.31 -3.41 15.54
CA SER A 597 -34.81 -2.39 14.61
C SER A 597 -33.66 -1.67 13.91
N VAL A 598 -33.97 -0.98 12.82
CA VAL A 598 -32.98 -0.23 12.02
C VAL A 598 -33.23 1.26 12.17
N ALA A 599 -32.19 2.00 12.47
CA ALA A 599 -32.22 3.46 12.53
C ALA A 599 -31.40 4.08 11.38
N ASN A 600 -31.96 5.09 10.72
CA ASN A 600 -31.24 5.90 9.73
C ASN A 600 -30.57 7.09 10.41
N LEU A 601 -29.27 7.22 10.25
CA LEU A 601 -28.45 8.32 10.81
C LEU A 601 -28.27 9.47 9.81
N GLY A 602 -28.78 9.35 8.58
CA GLY A 602 -28.59 10.34 7.52
C GLY A 602 -27.17 10.37 6.97
N ASP A 603 -26.74 11.54 6.49
CA ASP A 603 -25.42 11.75 5.86
C ASP A 603 -24.32 11.86 6.92
N GLN A 604 -23.38 10.91 6.95
CA GLN A 604 -22.33 10.83 7.96
C GLN A 604 -20.91 10.94 7.36
N PRO A 605 -19.87 11.28 8.17
CA PRO A 605 -18.49 11.26 7.73
C PRO A 605 -18.05 9.87 7.29
N LEU A 606 -17.21 9.78 6.25
CA LEU A 606 -16.49 8.54 5.94
C LEU A 606 -15.33 8.34 6.92
N ALA A 607 -15.19 7.12 7.43
CA ALA A 607 -14.08 6.72 8.29
C ALA A 607 -12.73 6.91 7.60
N PHE A 608 -11.67 7.11 8.39
CA PHE A 608 -10.29 7.28 7.96
C PHE A 608 -10.10 8.36 6.87
N SER A 609 -10.90 9.40 6.93
CA SER A 609 -10.93 10.46 5.92
C SER A 609 -10.79 11.83 6.61
N PRO A 610 -9.55 12.29 6.88
CA PRO A 610 -9.32 13.57 7.55
C PRO A 610 -9.78 14.72 6.66
N ASP A 611 -10.34 15.77 7.26
CA ASP A 611 -10.76 16.98 6.53
C ASP A 611 -9.54 17.80 6.05
N TRP A 612 -8.42 17.74 6.79
CA TRP A 612 -7.20 18.47 6.47
C TRP A 612 -5.95 17.60 6.55
N ILE A 613 -5.12 17.71 5.52
CA ILE A 613 -3.74 17.21 5.50
C ILE A 613 -2.87 18.35 4.98
N ALA A 614 -1.79 18.70 5.68
CA ALA A 614 -0.87 19.72 5.24
C ALA A 614 0.59 19.27 5.48
N ASN A 615 1.45 19.55 4.52
CA ASN A 615 2.88 19.24 4.57
C ASN A 615 3.70 20.48 4.28
N ASN A 616 4.82 20.61 4.98
CA ASN A 616 5.79 21.71 4.82
C ASN A 616 7.20 21.14 4.85
N ILE A 617 8.03 21.46 3.85
CA ILE A 617 9.37 20.94 3.69
C ILE A 617 10.34 22.09 3.38
N PHE A 618 11.27 22.34 4.28
CA PHE A 618 12.43 23.19 4.00
C PHE A 618 13.63 22.32 3.68
N THR A 619 14.32 22.61 2.58
CA THR A 619 15.55 21.91 2.18
C THR A 619 16.68 22.90 1.98
N PHE A 620 17.81 22.62 2.62
CA PHE A 620 19.05 23.38 2.54
C PHE A 620 20.14 22.48 1.97
N ASN A 621 20.86 22.94 0.95
CA ASN A 621 21.97 22.22 0.33
C ASN A 621 23.17 23.16 0.20
N TYR A 622 24.27 22.88 0.90
CA TYR A 622 25.45 23.73 0.86
C TYR A 622 26.72 22.88 0.97
N LYS A 623 27.56 22.87 -0.07
CA LYS A 623 28.90 22.25 -0.08
C LYS A 623 28.92 20.80 0.47
N GLY A 624 27.97 19.97 0.02
CA GLY A 624 27.85 18.58 0.46
C GLY A 624 26.96 18.38 1.70
N LEU A 625 26.71 19.42 2.50
CA LEU A 625 25.75 19.38 3.59
C LEU A 625 24.32 19.51 3.02
N LYS A 626 23.44 18.60 3.43
CA LYS A 626 22.00 18.69 3.18
C LYS A 626 21.27 18.64 4.51
N ALA A 627 20.33 19.56 4.72
CA ALA A 627 19.42 19.54 5.84
C ALA A 627 17.99 19.67 5.31
N SER A 628 17.06 18.87 5.86
CA SER A 628 15.65 18.96 5.52
C SER A 628 14.81 18.97 6.80
N ILE A 629 13.90 19.93 6.90
CA ILE A 629 12.90 20.01 7.98
C ILE A 629 11.56 19.72 7.33
N GLN A 630 10.89 18.68 7.80
CA GLN A 630 9.69 18.12 7.21
C GLN A 630 8.59 18.08 8.26
N SER A 631 7.51 18.83 8.06
CA SER A 631 6.38 18.84 8.98
C SER A 631 5.10 18.36 8.30
N GLN A 632 4.30 17.58 9.00
CA GLN A 632 3.01 17.11 8.56
C GLN A 632 1.95 17.37 9.62
N TYR A 633 0.81 17.88 9.19
CA TYR A 633 -0.43 17.95 9.97
C TYR A 633 -1.49 17.08 9.34
N VAL A 634 -2.16 16.26 10.16
CA VAL A 634 -3.33 15.47 9.79
C VAL A 634 -4.42 15.77 10.82
N SER A 635 -5.61 16.16 10.36
CA SER A 635 -6.75 16.39 11.26
C SER A 635 -7.31 15.08 11.79
N LYS A 636 -8.16 15.17 12.82
CA LYS A 636 -8.84 14.01 13.43
C LYS A 636 -9.67 13.23 12.41
N GLN A 637 -9.85 11.93 12.65
CA GLN A 637 -10.54 11.00 11.77
C GLN A 637 -11.53 10.14 12.57
N TYR A 638 -12.66 9.81 11.96
CA TYR A 638 -13.62 8.86 12.53
C TYR A 638 -13.14 7.43 12.29
N LEU A 639 -13.38 6.52 13.23
CA LEU A 639 -13.14 5.08 13.06
C LEU A 639 -14.32 4.37 12.41
N THR A 640 -15.53 4.95 12.50
CA THR A 640 -16.76 4.39 11.90
C THR A 640 -17.41 5.39 10.94
N ASN A 641 -18.32 4.90 10.10
CA ASN A 641 -19.09 5.74 9.18
C ASN A 641 -20.41 6.28 9.80
N THR A 642 -20.56 6.21 11.10
CA THR A 642 -21.81 6.55 11.81
C THR A 642 -21.85 7.98 12.34
N GLY A 643 -20.70 8.67 12.32
CA GLY A 643 -20.57 10.04 12.82
C GLY A 643 -20.48 10.16 14.35
N PHE A 644 -20.60 9.04 15.07
CA PHE A 644 -20.34 9.04 16.51
C PHE A 644 -18.85 9.23 16.80
N LYS A 645 -18.55 10.06 17.80
CA LYS A 645 -17.17 10.36 18.22
C LYS A 645 -16.74 9.51 19.41
N SER A 646 -17.71 8.98 20.14
CA SER A 646 -17.53 8.16 21.34
C SER A 646 -18.70 7.19 21.48
N TYR A 647 -18.50 6.14 22.26
CA TYR A 647 -19.58 5.32 22.80
C TYR A 647 -19.62 5.44 24.31
N GLN A 648 -20.79 5.16 24.92
CA GLN A 648 -21.01 5.26 26.33
C GLN A 648 -20.84 3.92 27.04
N THR A 649 -20.12 3.92 28.16
CA THR A 649 -19.93 2.75 29.03
C THR A 649 -19.89 3.23 30.49
N LEU A 650 -19.94 2.30 31.47
CA LEU A 650 -19.73 2.62 32.88
C LEU A 650 -18.26 2.47 33.23
N ASP A 651 -17.72 3.43 33.97
CA ASP A 651 -16.38 3.34 34.54
C ASP A 651 -16.35 2.40 35.78
N ASP A 652 -15.15 2.20 36.36
CA ASP A 652 -14.93 1.36 37.54
C ASP A 652 -15.77 1.79 38.78
N ASN A 653 -16.32 3.02 38.80
CA ASN A 653 -17.18 3.54 39.83
C ASN A 653 -18.67 3.43 39.48
N GLY A 654 -19.02 2.83 38.33
CA GLY A 654 -20.37 2.74 37.83
C GLY A 654 -20.95 4.06 37.31
N GLN A 655 -20.07 5.03 36.96
CA GLN A 655 -20.48 6.29 36.35
C GLN A 655 -20.40 6.21 34.82
N LEU A 656 -21.39 6.79 34.13
CA LEU A 656 -21.43 6.85 32.70
C LEU A 656 -20.24 7.69 32.18
N THR A 657 -19.43 7.10 31.29
CA THR A 657 -18.27 7.74 30.67
C THR A 657 -18.29 7.56 29.15
N ASP A 658 -17.62 8.46 28.43
CA ASP A 658 -17.50 8.43 26.99
C ASP A 658 -16.13 7.88 26.58
N VAL A 659 -16.12 6.78 25.81
CA VAL A 659 -14.89 6.21 25.22
C VAL A 659 -14.77 6.67 23.77
N SER A 660 -13.63 7.29 23.43
CA SER A 660 -13.40 7.86 22.09
C SER A 660 -13.37 6.79 21.00
N MET A 661 -14.01 7.09 19.86
CA MET A 661 -13.93 6.35 18.59
C MET A 661 -13.29 7.21 17.49
N MET A 662 -12.32 8.04 17.86
CA MET A 662 -11.63 8.94 16.93
C MET A 662 -10.13 8.71 16.96
N LEU A 663 -9.51 8.82 15.81
CA LEU A 663 -8.07 9.10 15.75
C LEU A 663 -7.86 10.60 15.91
N ASP A 664 -7.06 10.99 16.89
CA ASP A 664 -6.77 12.39 17.15
C ASP A 664 -5.95 13.03 16.01
N GLY A 665 -6.19 14.32 15.78
CA GLY A 665 -5.35 15.10 14.89
C GLY A 665 -3.92 15.21 15.45
N HIS A 666 -2.93 15.21 14.58
CA HIS A 666 -1.54 15.29 15.00
C HIS A 666 -0.70 16.18 14.10
N PHE A 667 0.36 16.71 14.69
CA PHE A 667 1.41 17.45 14.00
C PHE A 667 2.75 16.80 14.33
N THR A 668 3.50 16.41 13.30
CA THR A 668 4.83 15.82 13.44
C THR A 668 5.85 16.63 12.65
N THR A 669 7.08 16.66 13.15
CA THR A 669 8.22 17.27 12.44
C THR A 669 9.38 16.28 12.44
N ASN A 670 9.94 16.05 11.27
CA ASN A 670 11.17 15.29 11.08
C ASN A 670 12.30 16.21 10.65
N ILE A 671 13.52 15.88 11.04
CA ILE A 671 14.73 16.54 10.56
C ILE A 671 15.64 15.48 9.94
N ASP A 672 16.07 15.71 8.72
CA ASP A 672 17.12 14.93 8.07
C ASP A 672 18.37 15.79 7.89
N LEU A 673 19.52 15.28 8.33
CA LEU A 673 20.83 15.91 8.20
C LEU A 673 21.77 14.91 7.55
N SER A 674 22.42 15.31 6.45
CA SER A 674 23.41 14.45 5.80
C SER A 674 24.56 15.26 5.21
N TYR A 675 25.73 14.62 5.16
CA TYR A 675 26.92 15.18 4.57
C TYR A 675 27.53 14.23 3.56
N SER A 676 27.68 14.70 2.31
CA SER A 676 28.24 13.93 1.21
C SER A 676 29.67 14.39 0.91
N PHE A 677 30.59 13.44 0.75
CA PHE A 677 32.00 13.68 0.50
C PHE A 677 32.59 12.61 -0.42
N LYS A 678 33.80 12.88 -0.93
CA LYS A 678 34.51 11.97 -1.85
C LYS A 678 35.83 11.56 -1.24
N LEU A 679 36.21 10.30 -1.37
CA LEU A 679 37.50 9.77 -0.94
C LEU A 679 38.21 8.99 -2.07
N PRO A 680 38.63 9.66 -3.14
CA PRO A 680 39.13 8.98 -4.35
C PRO A 680 40.39 8.15 -4.09
N LYS A 681 41.20 8.50 -3.09
CA LYS A 681 42.38 7.71 -2.69
C LYS A 681 42.02 6.30 -2.15
N LEU A 682 40.80 6.11 -1.70
CA LEU A 682 40.27 4.83 -1.21
C LEU A 682 39.36 4.15 -2.23
N GLY A 683 39.31 4.64 -3.47
CA GLY A 683 38.40 4.13 -4.50
C GLY A 683 36.92 4.50 -4.28
N ILE A 684 36.61 5.35 -3.29
CA ILE A 684 35.25 5.78 -2.97
C ILE A 684 34.89 6.97 -3.84
N LYS A 685 33.95 6.79 -4.76
CA LYS A 685 33.46 7.84 -5.64
C LYS A 685 32.65 8.88 -4.90
N ASP A 686 31.78 8.43 -4.03
CA ASP A 686 31.00 9.27 -3.08
C ASP A 686 30.63 8.47 -1.84
N ALA A 687 30.55 9.17 -0.72
CA ALA A 687 30.03 8.66 0.54
C ALA A 687 29.10 9.71 1.15
N THR A 688 28.04 9.26 1.81
CA THR A 688 27.11 10.11 2.54
C THR A 688 26.90 9.53 3.92
N ILE A 689 27.12 10.33 4.95
CA ILE A 689 26.76 10.02 6.33
C ILE A 689 25.64 10.97 6.77
N GLY A 690 24.67 10.45 7.51
CA GLY A 690 23.58 11.29 7.97
C GLY A 690 22.77 10.67 9.10
N MET A 691 21.77 11.43 9.52
CA MET A 691 20.83 11.05 10.57
C MET A 691 19.48 11.69 10.32
N THR A 692 18.42 10.89 10.49
CA THR A 692 17.03 11.37 10.48
C THR A 692 16.45 11.28 11.88
N LEU A 693 15.94 12.40 12.38
CA LEU A 693 15.16 12.52 13.61
C LEU A 693 13.69 12.53 13.25
N TYR A 694 12.96 11.52 13.67
CA TYR A 694 11.52 11.40 13.43
C TYR A 694 10.73 11.89 14.64
N ASN A 695 9.60 12.55 14.36
CA ASN A 695 8.68 13.05 15.38
C ASN A 695 9.42 13.84 16.47
N LEU A 696 10.13 14.89 16.06
CA LEU A 696 11.06 15.68 16.88
C LEU A 696 10.46 16.15 18.20
N PHE A 697 9.20 16.51 18.21
CA PHE A 697 8.47 17.01 19.37
C PHE A 697 7.76 15.93 20.18
N SER A 698 8.01 14.64 19.86
CA SER A 698 7.46 13.48 20.57
C SER A 698 5.93 13.49 20.68
N ALA A 699 5.25 13.93 19.60
CA ALA A 699 3.80 13.90 19.54
C ALA A 699 3.28 12.46 19.72
N LYS A 700 2.35 12.27 20.64
CA LYS A 700 1.70 10.99 20.92
C LYS A 700 0.38 10.95 20.17
N TYR A 701 0.26 10.09 19.18
CA TYR A 701 -0.94 9.91 18.38
C TYR A 701 -1.09 8.45 17.95
N ASP A 702 -2.27 8.07 17.50
CA ASP A 702 -2.55 6.76 16.95
C ASP A 702 -2.75 6.89 15.45
N ASN A 703 -2.18 5.95 14.68
CA ASN A 703 -2.17 6.02 13.22
C ASN A 703 -3.27 5.17 12.58
N ASN A 704 -3.85 4.24 13.34
CA ASN A 704 -4.92 3.34 12.92
C ASN A 704 -5.79 2.98 14.12
N GLY A 705 -6.90 2.30 13.88
CA GLY A 705 -7.80 1.81 14.91
C GLY A 705 -9.04 1.15 14.34
N TRP A 706 -9.87 0.62 15.20
CA TRP A 706 -11.18 0.08 14.90
C TRP A 706 -12.17 0.47 16.00
N ALA A 707 -13.47 0.45 15.71
CA ALA A 707 -14.52 0.59 16.73
C ALA A 707 -15.76 -0.19 16.28
N ALA A 708 -16.32 -0.96 17.19
CA ALA A 708 -17.49 -1.81 16.99
C ALA A 708 -18.54 -1.68 18.10
N PRO A 709 -19.02 -0.46 18.38
CA PRO A 709 -20.00 -0.25 19.43
C PRO A 709 -21.36 -0.87 19.05
N ARG A 710 -22.16 -1.17 20.05
CA ARG A 710 -23.59 -1.41 19.90
C ARG A 710 -24.32 -0.08 19.72
N TYR A 711 -25.47 -0.09 19.08
CA TYR A 711 -26.34 1.10 18.97
C TYR A 711 -27.65 0.86 19.68
N ASP A 712 -28.14 1.90 20.38
CA ASP A 712 -29.40 1.84 21.12
C ASP A 712 -30.17 3.13 20.94
N LYS A 713 -31.43 3.15 21.40
CA LYS A 713 -32.29 4.33 21.36
C LYS A 713 -32.64 4.76 22.77
N VAL A 714 -32.09 5.89 23.20
CA VAL A 714 -32.34 6.51 24.53
C VAL A 714 -33.01 7.84 24.28
N ASP A 715 -34.17 8.05 24.90
CA ASP A 715 -35.00 9.27 24.79
C ASP A 715 -35.26 9.67 23.31
N GLY A 716 -35.52 8.68 22.46
CA GLY A 716 -35.81 8.88 21.03
C GLY A 716 -34.59 9.18 20.14
N LYS A 717 -33.38 9.25 20.70
CA LYS A 717 -32.13 9.48 19.99
C LYS A 717 -31.30 8.21 19.91
N VAL A 718 -30.65 7.98 18.77
CA VAL A 718 -29.69 6.89 18.64
C VAL A 718 -28.41 7.28 19.38
N VAL A 719 -27.91 6.37 20.22
CA VAL A 719 -26.63 6.48 20.94
C VAL A 719 -25.76 5.28 20.66
N ALA A 720 -24.45 5.44 20.70
CA ALA A 720 -23.50 4.35 20.67
C ALA A 720 -23.16 3.93 22.11
N THR A 721 -23.16 2.63 22.38
CA THR A 721 -22.92 2.05 23.72
C THR A 721 -21.95 0.87 23.61
N GLY A 722 -21.34 0.46 24.72
CA GLY A 722 -20.65 -0.83 24.81
C GLY A 722 -21.64 -1.99 24.67
N TRP A 723 -21.15 -3.16 24.27
CA TRP A 723 -21.94 -4.40 24.22
C TRP A 723 -22.35 -4.88 25.62
N ASP A 724 -21.48 -4.67 26.59
CA ASP A 724 -21.78 -4.77 28.01
C ASP A 724 -21.76 -3.34 28.64
N THR A 725 -22.51 -3.13 29.67
CA THR A 725 -22.66 -1.81 30.34
C THR A 725 -21.34 -1.28 30.92
N SER A 726 -20.35 -2.15 31.14
CA SER A 726 -19.03 -1.81 31.68
C SER A 726 -17.87 -2.16 30.75
N ASP A 727 -18.11 -2.29 29.41
CA ASP A 727 -17.11 -2.70 28.45
C ASP A 727 -16.36 -1.50 27.85
N PRO A 728 -15.07 -1.26 28.19
CA PRO A 728 -14.24 -0.21 27.62
C PRO A 728 -13.47 -0.66 26.37
N TYR A 729 -13.77 -1.84 25.80
CA TYR A 729 -12.95 -2.51 24.77
C TYR A 729 -13.52 -2.41 23.35
N GLU A 730 -14.61 -1.67 23.13
CA GLU A 730 -15.25 -1.57 21.81
C GLU A 730 -14.53 -0.64 20.81
N ALA A 731 -13.33 -0.22 21.14
CA ALA A 731 -12.43 0.50 20.23
C ALA A 731 -10.98 0.18 20.54
N GLY A 732 -10.22 -0.16 19.50
CA GLY A 732 -8.78 -0.40 19.56
C GLY A 732 -7.98 0.60 18.73
N PHE A 733 -6.76 0.90 19.17
CA PHE A 733 -5.89 1.91 18.59
C PHE A 733 -4.48 1.37 18.37
N ALA A 734 -3.83 1.80 17.27
CA ALA A 734 -2.45 1.52 16.93
C ALA A 734 -1.56 2.74 17.21
N PRO A 735 -0.83 2.77 18.33
CA PRO A 735 0.01 3.90 18.69
C PRO A 735 1.21 4.07 17.77
N SER A 736 1.48 5.31 17.34
CA SER A 736 2.71 5.68 16.66
C SER A 736 3.86 5.93 17.62
N ALA A 737 5.07 5.63 17.17
CA ALA A 737 6.29 5.89 17.90
C ALA A 737 6.46 7.39 18.21
N PRO A 738 6.80 7.76 19.45
CA PRO A 738 7.20 9.12 19.82
C PRO A 738 8.54 9.46 19.14
N PHE A 739 9.28 10.43 19.68
CA PHE A 739 10.61 10.74 19.15
C PHE A 739 11.46 9.47 18.94
N ASN A 740 12.01 9.34 17.74
CA ASN A 740 12.91 8.25 17.37
C ASN A 740 13.89 8.71 16.29
N MET A 741 14.96 7.96 16.06
CA MET A 741 16.01 8.37 15.12
C MET A 741 16.61 7.19 14.36
N MET A 742 17.21 7.50 13.19
CA MET A 742 17.92 6.58 12.34
C MET A 742 19.19 7.25 11.80
N GLY A 743 20.36 6.71 12.11
CA GLY A 743 21.60 7.06 11.45
C GLY A 743 21.77 6.29 10.15
N HIS A 744 22.45 6.86 9.15
CA HIS A 744 22.68 6.18 7.87
C HIS A 744 24.06 6.49 7.28
N LEU A 745 24.60 5.53 6.54
CA LEU A 745 25.86 5.62 5.80
C LEU A 745 25.66 4.99 4.41
N SER A 746 25.98 5.73 3.35
CA SER A 746 25.98 5.24 1.97
C SER A 746 27.37 5.39 1.38
N ILE A 747 27.92 4.36 0.77
CA ILE A 747 29.25 4.35 0.14
C ILE A 747 29.10 3.81 -1.28
N ASN A 748 29.64 4.52 -2.28
CA ASN A 748 29.67 4.09 -3.67
C ASN A 748 31.12 4.06 -4.17
N PHE A 749 31.47 2.94 -4.83
CA PHE A 749 32.77 2.64 -5.41
C PHE A 749 32.79 2.73 -6.93
#